data_d0a9e559f625fdb47d3f2d680b6d54ed
#
_entry.id   d0a9e559f625fdb47d3f2d680b6d54ed
#
_cell.length_a   1.000
_cell.length_b   1.000
_cell.length_c   1.000
_cell.angle_alpha   90.00
_cell.angle_beta   90.00
_cell.angle_gamma   90.00
#
_symmetry.space_group_name_H-M   'P 1'
#
loop_
_entity.id
_entity.type
_entity.pdbx_description
1 polymer ?
#
loop_
_entity_poly.entity_id
_entity_poly.type
_entity_poly.pdbx_seq_one_letter_code
_entity_poly.pdbx_strand_id
1 'polypeptide(L)'
;MKKILTIITLFFGLVLQSQNQENSTKNETPNNEIAKDSVTALDEVIIRSNTILGNKFVAKNRTGAAYYLSTDDLAKFNYTDINRALSKISGINFYEEDGFGLRPNISIRGTSPERSSKIAVMEDGVLISPAPYSASSAYYFPSIARMQAVEVLKGSSQIQYGPYTTGGAINFVSTEIPENLSGKITTSFGSFNTGQAHLTLGDSFNNFGYMIEYLNFNSDGFKSLGNELNTGFDINEITSKIRFKSSEKAKIKQSTELKFHSYDEISNETYLGLTENDFENDPYLRYPGSEKDKMDAEHIQFLLTHELSFTDKFKITTNAYHNGFKRNWYKLDDVVFENNSQKISKVISDPENFSGHISILKGLLDSENSLKVKANNREYVSKGVQTKIDYHWYGKNNSFNDLEIGFRVHYDEEDRFQWEDKYNITNGSMSLNTYGDKGSQGNRISSANSFASYLMYKYKIKDFTITPGIRYESIKLERNDYGKSNPTRGLNDVSFRKNEVSVLIPGIGVNYTLNNKLSIFGGIHKGYSPPGSSVGQKAEESVNLELGARFSINKLNAEIIAYQNDYSNLLGNDLAATGGFGELDPFNAGKALVNGLELLLTSEIIESNKISIPFSFSYTLTNAKFLTDFGSTQDIWGEVSNGDRIPYIPQHQLNSNIGFKTNKFEINLNGNYNGKFSTIADGSIEIPSYFIFDISFKYKVKPGITFTSKAINLFDENYSVSRAPAGLRPGHPFGFYGGFEYVF
;
A
#
# COMPACT_ATOMS: atom_id res chain seq x y z
N MET A 1 2.02 -17.23 24.03
CA MET A 1 3.29 -17.43 24.76
C MET A 1 3.84 -18.87 24.72
N LYS A 2 3.10 -19.95 25.11
CA LYS A 2 3.66 -21.32 25.05
C LYS A 2 4.07 -21.81 23.65
N LYS A 3 3.31 -21.50 22.60
CA LYS A 3 3.64 -21.88 21.20
C LYS A 3 4.83 -21.11 20.63
N ILE A 4 5.02 -19.85 21.00
CA ILE A 4 6.16 -19.02 20.57
C ILE A 4 7.46 -19.51 21.20
N LEU A 5 7.40 -19.92 22.49
CA LEU A 5 8.58 -20.46 23.18
C LEU A 5 9.07 -21.76 22.53
N THR A 6 8.17 -22.59 22.02
CA THR A 6 8.51 -23.86 21.34
C THR A 6 9.20 -23.61 19.99
N ILE A 7 8.79 -22.60 19.23
CA ILE A 7 9.41 -22.23 17.95
C ILE A 7 10.80 -21.62 18.19
N ILE A 8 10.95 -20.77 19.21
CA ILE A 8 12.25 -20.19 19.59
C ILE A 8 13.23 -21.28 20.06
N THR A 9 12.76 -22.28 20.80
CA THR A 9 13.61 -23.37 21.26
C THR A 9 14.06 -24.29 20.11
N LEU A 10 13.22 -24.53 19.10
CA LEU A 10 13.60 -25.26 17.88
C LEU A 10 14.61 -24.46 17.04
N PHE A 11 14.46 -23.13 16.96
CA PHE A 11 15.39 -22.26 16.22
C PHE A 11 16.76 -22.21 16.88
N PHE A 12 16.83 -22.12 18.22
CA PHE A 12 18.09 -22.17 18.97
C PHE A 12 18.79 -23.54 18.88
N GLY A 13 18.02 -24.62 18.80
CA GLY A 13 18.57 -25.97 18.63
C GLY A 13 19.28 -26.16 17.29
N LEU A 14 18.76 -25.57 16.22
CA LEU A 14 19.37 -25.62 14.87
C LEU A 14 20.66 -24.78 14.78
N VAL A 15 20.68 -23.61 15.46
CA VAL A 15 21.86 -22.72 15.46
C VAL A 15 23.05 -23.35 16.21
N LEU A 16 22.79 -24.10 17.28
CA LEU A 16 23.89 -24.79 18.04
C LEU A 16 24.52 -25.99 17.31
N GLN A 17 23.80 -26.63 16.37
CA GLN A 17 24.36 -27.68 15.53
C GLN A 17 25.24 -27.17 14.40
N SER A 18 25.02 -25.93 13.92
CA SER A 18 25.78 -25.32 12.82
C SER A 18 27.19 -24.84 13.24
N GLN A 19 27.43 -24.60 14.54
CA GLN A 19 28.73 -24.12 15.03
C GLN A 19 29.82 -25.17 15.17
N ASN A 20 29.52 -26.45 14.95
CA ASN A 20 30.50 -27.55 15.15
C ASN A 20 31.18 -28.01 13.86
N GLN A 21 31.07 -27.36 12.73
CA GLN A 21 31.69 -27.78 11.45
C GLN A 21 32.73 -26.84 10.85
N GLU A 22 33.21 -25.82 11.56
CA GLU A 22 34.33 -25.00 11.07
C GLU A 22 35.65 -25.38 11.81
N ASN A 23 36.36 -26.33 11.27
CA ASN A 23 37.83 -26.43 11.39
C ASN A 23 38.40 -27.26 10.23
N SER A 24 38.99 -26.57 9.30
CA SER A 24 40.19 -26.90 8.50
C SER A 24 40.08 -26.46 7.05
N THR A 25 40.72 -25.35 6.68
CA THR A 25 41.86 -25.35 5.72
C THR A 25 42.34 -23.92 5.51
N LYS A 26 43.58 -23.69 5.94
CA LYS A 26 44.38 -22.54 5.51
C LYS A 26 44.79 -22.75 4.07
N ASN A 27 44.64 -21.74 3.20
CA ASN A 27 45.53 -21.55 2.08
C ASN A 27 45.74 -20.06 1.78
N GLU A 28 46.98 -19.74 1.47
CA GLU A 28 47.62 -18.45 1.40
C GLU A 28 47.17 -17.64 0.16
N THR A 29 47.11 -16.32 0.35
CA THR A 29 46.94 -15.32 -0.69
C THR A 29 48.23 -14.97 -1.41
N PRO A 30 48.25 -14.73 -2.71
CA PRO A 30 49.22 -13.84 -3.34
C PRO A 30 48.69 -12.44 -3.49
N ASN A 31 49.45 -11.47 -2.98
CA ASN A 31 49.32 -10.07 -3.28
C ASN A 31 49.39 -9.81 -4.78
N ASN A 32 48.37 -9.09 -5.30
CA ASN A 32 48.50 -8.29 -6.52
C ASN A 32 47.83 -6.94 -6.31
N GLU A 33 48.66 -5.92 -6.16
CA GLU A 33 48.26 -4.52 -6.29
C GLU A 33 47.80 -4.28 -7.72
N ILE A 34 46.51 -4.07 -7.95
CA ILE A 34 45.97 -3.52 -9.18
C ILE A 34 45.39 -2.14 -8.86
N ALA A 35 45.79 -1.16 -9.67
CA ALA A 35 45.44 0.23 -9.59
C ALA A 35 43.95 0.47 -9.36
N LYS A 36 43.64 1.37 -8.42
CA LYS A 36 42.30 1.91 -8.16
C LYS A 36 41.90 2.83 -9.31
N ASP A 37 41.34 2.29 -10.36
CA ASP A 37 40.39 3.03 -11.17
C ASP A 37 39.02 2.93 -10.46
N SER A 38 38.38 4.07 -10.30
CA SER A 38 37.05 4.20 -9.71
C SER A 38 36.00 3.53 -10.60
N VAL A 39 35.90 2.22 -10.50
CA VAL A 39 34.74 1.48 -10.97
C VAL A 39 33.63 1.75 -9.97
N THR A 40 32.71 2.64 -10.32
CA THR A 40 31.38 2.65 -9.72
C THR A 40 30.86 1.22 -9.88
N ALA A 41 30.74 0.50 -8.77
CA ALA A 41 30.11 -0.81 -8.77
C ALA A 41 28.73 -0.64 -9.41
N LEU A 42 28.57 -1.17 -10.62
CA LEU A 42 27.26 -1.36 -11.23
C LEU A 42 26.57 -2.32 -10.29
N ASP A 43 25.53 -1.86 -9.61
CA ASP A 43 24.61 -2.75 -8.91
C ASP A 43 24.24 -3.85 -9.91
N GLU A 44 24.49 -5.09 -9.53
CA GLU A 44 24.21 -6.23 -10.38
C GLU A 44 22.75 -6.17 -10.78
N VAL A 45 22.47 -5.99 -12.07
CA VAL A 45 21.11 -5.92 -12.60
C VAL A 45 20.56 -7.34 -12.60
N ILE A 46 20.12 -7.78 -11.45
CA ILE A 46 19.39 -9.03 -11.32
C ILE A 46 17.93 -8.75 -11.70
N ILE A 47 17.58 -9.00 -12.95
CA ILE A 47 16.19 -8.99 -13.40
C ILE A 47 15.56 -10.27 -12.84
N ARG A 48 14.79 -10.12 -11.78
CA ARG A 48 14.06 -11.22 -11.13
C ARG A 48 12.60 -11.20 -11.57
N SER A 49 11.93 -12.32 -11.51
CA SER A 49 10.55 -12.48 -11.99
C SER A 49 9.51 -11.73 -11.16
N ASN A 50 9.81 -11.45 -9.90
CA ASN A 50 8.93 -10.78 -8.95
C ASN A 50 9.11 -9.26 -8.88
N THR A 51 10.12 -8.71 -9.57
CA THR A 51 10.41 -7.28 -9.62
C THR A 51 9.98 -6.66 -10.94
N ILE A 52 9.62 -5.38 -10.90
CA ILE A 52 9.26 -4.56 -12.05
C ILE A 52 10.43 -3.67 -12.48
N LEU A 53 11.09 -3.07 -11.50
CA LEU A 53 12.24 -2.19 -11.67
C LEU A 53 13.56 -2.89 -11.32
N GLY A 54 13.53 -3.69 -10.26
CA GLY A 54 14.67 -4.45 -9.76
C GLY A 54 15.70 -3.63 -9.00
N ASN A 55 15.93 -2.37 -9.36
CA ASN A 55 16.86 -1.49 -8.64
C ASN A 55 16.66 0.00 -8.97
N LYS A 56 17.38 0.87 -8.21
CA LYS A 56 17.36 2.33 -8.39
C LYS A 56 17.85 2.80 -9.76
N PHE A 57 18.82 2.09 -10.36
CA PHE A 57 19.36 2.47 -11.66
C PHE A 57 18.31 2.31 -12.76
N VAL A 58 17.59 1.20 -12.79
CA VAL A 58 16.50 0.96 -13.75
C VAL A 58 15.39 2.00 -13.57
N ALA A 59 14.99 2.30 -12.33
CA ALA A 59 14.00 3.33 -12.05
C ALA A 59 14.40 4.70 -12.64
N LYS A 60 15.66 5.13 -12.41
CA LYS A 60 16.19 6.40 -12.91
C LYS A 60 16.35 6.48 -14.43
N ASN A 61 16.40 5.35 -15.13
CA ASN A 61 16.61 5.30 -16.58
C ASN A 61 15.34 4.96 -17.37
N ARG A 62 14.16 4.94 -16.74
CA ARG A 62 12.89 4.76 -17.45
C ARG A 62 12.51 6.02 -18.24
N THR A 63 11.70 5.81 -19.27
CA THR A 63 11.12 6.88 -20.10
C THR A 63 9.91 7.58 -19.44
N GLY A 64 9.59 7.23 -18.20
CA GLY A 64 8.56 7.83 -17.36
C GLY A 64 8.98 7.83 -15.90
N ALA A 65 8.17 8.43 -15.03
CA ALA A 65 8.44 8.53 -13.61
C ALA A 65 8.33 7.16 -12.92
N ALA A 66 9.36 6.81 -12.16
CA ALA A 66 9.38 5.58 -11.35
C ALA A 66 10.26 5.77 -10.11
N TYR A 67 9.95 5.04 -9.04
CA TYR A 67 10.71 5.09 -7.80
C TYR A 67 10.94 3.68 -7.24
N TYR A 68 12.13 3.45 -6.67
CA TYR A 68 12.53 2.18 -6.08
C TYR A 68 13.02 2.42 -4.65
N LEU A 69 12.29 1.89 -3.66
CA LEU A 69 12.73 1.80 -2.28
C LEU A 69 13.46 0.48 -2.08
N SER A 70 14.74 0.56 -1.76
CA SER A 70 15.57 -0.62 -1.48
C SER A 70 15.38 -1.12 -0.05
N THR A 71 15.89 -2.33 0.23
CA THR A 71 15.99 -2.90 1.58
C THR A 71 16.66 -1.93 2.55
N ASP A 72 17.74 -1.26 2.14
CA ASP A 72 18.44 -0.27 2.97
C ASP A 72 17.56 0.95 3.26
N ASP A 73 16.77 1.43 2.29
CA ASP A 73 15.86 2.56 2.49
C ASP A 73 14.73 2.22 3.48
N LEU A 74 14.20 1.00 3.41
CA LEU A 74 13.18 0.50 4.33
C LEU A 74 13.75 0.27 5.74
N ALA A 75 14.96 -0.26 5.81
CA ALA A 75 15.63 -0.55 7.07
C ALA A 75 16.01 0.69 7.87
N LYS A 76 16.18 1.89 7.27
CA LYS A 76 16.63 3.11 7.99
C LYS A 76 15.83 3.39 9.26
N PHE A 77 14.52 3.35 9.17
CA PHE A 77 13.60 3.55 10.30
C PHE A 77 12.90 2.28 10.74
N ASN A 78 12.95 1.23 9.91
CA ASN A 78 12.20 0.00 10.13
C ASN A 78 10.73 0.30 10.50
N TYR A 79 10.09 1.17 9.70
CA TYR A 79 8.68 1.51 9.88
C TYR A 79 7.81 0.27 9.70
N THR A 80 6.82 0.12 10.54
CA THR A 80 5.70 -0.82 10.38
C THR A 80 4.54 -0.18 9.62
N ASP A 81 4.41 1.15 9.73
CA ASP A 81 3.44 1.96 9.01
C ASP A 81 3.91 2.23 7.56
N ILE A 82 3.12 1.75 6.61
CA ILE A 82 3.38 1.91 5.18
C ILE A 82 3.32 3.39 4.74
N ASN A 83 2.44 4.21 5.32
CA ASN A 83 2.31 5.62 4.97
C ASN A 83 3.62 6.36 5.25
N ARG A 84 4.23 6.10 6.42
CA ARG A 84 5.54 6.66 6.78
C ARG A 84 6.66 6.17 5.87
N ALA A 85 6.62 4.89 5.47
CA ALA A 85 7.63 4.34 4.56
C ALA A 85 7.55 4.97 3.16
N LEU A 86 6.36 5.28 2.68
CA LEU A 86 6.12 5.85 1.35
C LEU A 86 6.18 7.39 1.30
N SER A 87 6.14 8.09 2.44
CA SER A 87 6.10 9.57 2.52
C SER A 87 7.26 10.29 1.82
N LYS A 88 8.40 9.61 1.66
CA LYS A 88 9.58 10.13 0.95
C LYS A 88 9.49 10.09 -0.59
N ILE A 89 8.43 9.48 -1.13
CA ILE A 89 8.23 9.38 -2.59
C ILE A 89 7.36 10.55 -3.03
N SER A 90 7.92 11.46 -3.84
CA SER A 90 7.15 12.56 -4.41
C SER A 90 5.96 12.07 -5.24
N GLY A 91 4.85 12.80 -5.22
CA GLY A 91 3.63 12.48 -5.97
C GLY A 91 2.77 11.36 -5.36
N ILE A 92 3.16 10.78 -4.21
CA ILE A 92 2.29 9.93 -3.39
C ILE A 92 1.59 10.81 -2.36
N ASN A 93 0.29 10.62 -2.23
CA ASN A 93 -0.54 11.21 -1.19
C ASN A 93 -1.24 10.10 -0.41
N PHE A 94 -1.42 10.31 0.89
CA PHE A 94 -2.15 9.41 1.77
C PHE A 94 -2.84 10.21 2.88
N TYR A 95 -3.91 9.65 3.43
CA TYR A 95 -4.41 10.05 4.74
C TYR A 95 -4.48 8.85 5.69
N GLU A 96 -4.18 9.12 6.95
CA GLU A 96 -4.14 8.10 8.01
C GLU A 96 -5.50 7.96 8.68
N GLU A 97 -5.77 6.81 9.32
CA GLU A 97 -6.98 6.57 10.10
C GLU A 97 -6.68 6.05 11.51
N ASP A 98 -5.74 5.13 11.62
CA ASP A 98 -5.48 4.36 12.84
C ASP A 98 -4.19 4.78 13.57
N GLY A 99 -3.27 5.46 12.89
CA GLY A 99 -1.97 5.89 13.39
C GLY A 99 -0.89 4.80 13.35
N PHE A 100 -1.21 3.56 12.97
CA PHE A 100 -0.28 2.44 12.80
C PHE A 100 -0.11 2.00 11.34
N GLY A 101 -0.94 2.56 10.42
CA GLY A 101 -0.91 2.25 8.99
C GLY A 101 -1.59 0.95 8.61
N LEU A 102 -2.53 0.46 9.41
CA LEU A 102 -3.26 -0.79 9.15
C LEU A 102 -4.22 -0.66 7.97
N ARG A 103 -4.73 0.55 7.71
CA ARG A 103 -5.70 0.86 6.64
C ARG A 103 -5.19 2.01 5.77
N PRO A 104 -4.21 1.75 4.90
CA PRO A 104 -3.63 2.80 4.08
C PRO A 104 -4.62 3.31 3.03
N ASN A 105 -4.75 4.63 2.94
CA ASN A 105 -5.50 5.33 1.92
C ASN A 105 -4.49 6.07 1.04
N ILE A 106 -4.02 5.41 -0.01
CA ILE A 106 -2.92 5.87 -0.85
C ILE A 106 -3.44 6.27 -2.22
N SER A 107 -2.97 7.41 -2.70
CA SER A 107 -3.14 7.85 -4.09
C SER A 107 -1.83 8.33 -4.70
N ILE A 108 -1.81 8.41 -6.02
CA ILE A 108 -0.68 8.90 -6.79
C ILE A 108 -1.16 10.04 -7.68
N ARG A 109 -0.45 11.18 -7.67
CA ARG A 109 -0.71 12.34 -8.53
C ARG A 109 -2.16 12.83 -8.47
N GLY A 110 -2.71 12.94 -7.24
CA GLY A 110 -4.00 13.56 -7.00
C GLY A 110 -5.22 12.76 -7.42
N THR A 111 -5.12 11.44 -7.59
CA THR A 111 -6.29 10.55 -7.61
C THR A 111 -6.90 10.48 -6.21
N SER A 112 -8.19 10.08 -6.12
CA SER A 112 -8.82 9.88 -4.80
C SER A 112 -8.07 8.80 -4.00
N PRO A 113 -7.67 9.08 -2.75
CA PRO A 113 -6.93 8.11 -1.93
C PRO A 113 -7.82 7.03 -1.28
N GLU A 114 -9.14 7.16 -1.35
CA GLU A 114 -10.11 6.27 -0.70
C GLU A 114 -9.79 4.79 -0.86
N ARG A 115 -9.39 4.14 0.25
CA ARG A 115 -9.03 2.71 0.29
C ARG A 115 -8.11 2.29 -0.86
N SER A 116 -7.23 3.19 -1.29
CA SER A 116 -6.27 2.96 -2.38
C SER A 116 -6.91 2.41 -3.67
N SER A 117 -8.18 2.72 -3.90
CA SER A 117 -9.02 2.13 -4.95
C SER A 117 -8.68 2.59 -6.37
N LYS A 118 -7.81 3.58 -6.53
CA LYS A 118 -7.42 4.17 -7.83
C LYS A 118 -5.98 3.84 -8.25
N ILE A 119 -5.34 2.91 -7.57
CA ILE A 119 -3.99 2.44 -7.87
C ILE A 119 -3.97 0.91 -8.02
N ALA A 120 -3.06 0.41 -8.87
CA ALA A 120 -2.80 -1.03 -8.96
C ALA A 120 -1.85 -1.45 -7.83
N VAL A 121 -2.38 -2.16 -6.83
CA VAL A 121 -1.57 -2.71 -5.71
C VAL A 121 -1.18 -4.13 -6.06
N MET A 122 0.13 -4.40 -6.05
CA MET A 122 0.70 -5.70 -6.40
C MET A 122 1.68 -6.19 -5.33
N GLU A 123 1.81 -7.50 -5.22
CA GLU A 123 2.90 -8.16 -4.52
C GLU A 123 3.55 -9.18 -5.48
N ASP A 124 4.88 -9.11 -5.62
CA ASP A 124 5.66 -9.95 -6.53
C ASP A 124 5.11 -9.94 -7.97
N GLY A 125 4.66 -8.76 -8.44
CA GLY A 125 4.16 -8.54 -9.81
C GLY A 125 2.74 -9.04 -10.09
N VAL A 126 1.99 -9.53 -9.08
CA VAL A 126 0.59 -9.93 -9.21
C VAL A 126 -0.33 -9.04 -8.39
N LEU A 127 -1.56 -8.83 -8.85
CA LEU A 127 -2.55 -8.03 -8.11
C LEU A 127 -2.86 -8.66 -6.76
N ILE A 128 -2.83 -7.85 -5.69
CA ILE A 128 -3.03 -8.31 -4.32
C ILE A 128 -4.23 -7.68 -3.63
N SER A 129 -4.82 -6.60 -4.18
CA SER A 129 -6.09 -6.10 -3.69
C SER A 129 -7.14 -7.21 -3.70
N PRO A 130 -8.02 -7.32 -2.69
CA PRO A 130 -8.91 -8.47 -2.54
C PRO A 130 -9.78 -8.80 -3.75
N ALA A 131 -10.37 -7.78 -4.40
CA ALA A 131 -11.13 -7.94 -5.64
C ALA A 131 -10.94 -6.69 -6.53
N PRO A 132 -9.82 -6.61 -7.26
CA PRO A 132 -9.39 -5.37 -7.93
C PRO A 132 -10.33 -4.88 -9.02
N TYR A 133 -11.18 -5.73 -9.59
CA TYR A 133 -12.14 -5.34 -10.63
C TYR A 133 -13.57 -5.18 -10.12
N SER A 134 -14.07 -6.11 -9.29
CA SER A 134 -15.46 -6.09 -8.83
C SER A 134 -15.68 -5.24 -7.56
N ALA A 135 -14.63 -5.04 -6.75
CA ALA A 135 -14.64 -4.25 -5.50
C ALA A 135 -13.25 -3.66 -5.22
N SER A 136 -12.96 -2.52 -5.81
CA SER A 136 -11.61 -1.93 -5.90
C SER A 136 -10.94 -1.53 -4.60
N SER A 137 -11.67 -1.45 -3.49
CA SER A 137 -11.12 -1.05 -2.19
C SER A 137 -10.07 -2.04 -1.67
N ALA A 138 -8.86 -1.58 -1.45
CA ALA A 138 -7.77 -2.39 -0.92
C ALA A 138 -7.83 -2.44 0.61
N TYR A 139 -8.58 -3.40 1.15
CA TYR A 139 -8.65 -3.65 2.60
C TYR A 139 -7.52 -4.54 3.13
N TYR A 140 -6.78 -5.18 2.26
CA TYR A 140 -5.55 -5.89 2.57
C TYR A 140 -4.37 -5.17 1.91
N PHE A 141 -3.32 -4.95 2.69
CA PHE A 141 -2.01 -4.50 2.22
C PHE A 141 -0.93 -5.41 2.79
N PRO A 142 0.11 -5.72 2.00
CA PRO A 142 1.27 -6.44 2.51
C PRO A 142 1.98 -5.64 3.60
N SER A 143 2.33 -6.28 4.72
CA SER A 143 3.09 -5.62 5.79
C SER A 143 4.47 -5.20 5.30
N ILE A 144 4.77 -3.90 5.41
CA ILE A 144 6.03 -3.32 4.89
C ILE A 144 7.27 -3.95 5.55
N ALA A 145 7.15 -4.44 6.78
CA ALA A 145 8.24 -5.04 7.54
C ALA A 145 8.80 -6.33 6.89
N ARG A 146 7.99 -7.06 6.10
CA ARG A 146 8.42 -8.27 5.37
C ARG A 146 8.81 -8.01 3.91
N MET A 147 8.84 -6.74 3.49
CA MET A 147 9.22 -6.36 2.13
C MET A 147 10.70 -6.04 2.04
N GLN A 148 11.34 -6.54 1.00
CA GLN A 148 12.72 -6.18 0.69
C GLN A 148 12.81 -4.95 -0.24
N ALA A 149 11.75 -4.65 -1.00
CA ALA A 149 11.69 -3.46 -1.82
C ALA A 149 10.24 -3.01 -2.05
N VAL A 150 10.07 -1.74 -2.40
CA VAL A 150 8.81 -1.20 -2.92
C VAL A 150 9.11 -0.46 -4.22
N GLU A 151 8.36 -0.80 -5.25
CA GLU A 151 8.48 -0.25 -6.60
C GLU A 151 7.24 0.58 -6.91
N VAL A 152 7.42 1.83 -7.30
CA VAL A 152 6.32 2.74 -7.65
C VAL A 152 6.46 3.19 -9.09
N LEU A 153 5.43 2.99 -9.88
CA LEU A 153 5.33 3.41 -11.25
C LEU A 153 4.27 4.49 -11.40
N LYS A 154 4.65 5.57 -12.06
CA LYS A 154 3.79 6.72 -12.32
C LYS A 154 3.84 7.06 -13.81
N GLY A 155 2.83 7.78 -14.29
CA GLY A 155 2.82 8.27 -15.67
C GLY A 155 2.92 7.15 -16.72
N SER A 156 3.65 7.40 -17.80
CA SER A 156 3.78 6.47 -18.94
C SER A 156 4.50 5.17 -18.60
N SER A 157 5.19 5.10 -17.48
CA SER A 157 5.88 3.88 -17.00
C SER A 157 4.95 2.75 -16.57
N GLN A 158 3.63 3.00 -16.40
CA GLN A 158 2.69 2.03 -15.82
C GLN A 158 1.77 1.33 -16.83
N ILE A 159 1.86 1.61 -18.14
CA ILE A 159 0.91 1.11 -19.17
C ILE A 159 0.72 -0.41 -19.08
N GLN A 160 1.76 -1.16 -18.78
CA GLN A 160 1.72 -2.63 -18.65
C GLN A 160 0.98 -3.12 -17.37
N TYR A 161 0.69 -2.23 -16.41
CA TYR A 161 0.08 -2.58 -15.12
C TYR A 161 -1.30 -1.95 -14.97
N GLY A 162 -2.34 -2.77 -14.92
CA GLY A 162 -3.75 -2.38 -14.76
C GLY A 162 -4.46 -3.32 -13.79
N PRO A 163 -5.74 -3.04 -13.51
CA PRO A 163 -6.68 -2.23 -14.28
C PRO A 163 -6.62 -0.72 -14.05
N TYR A 164 -6.01 -0.23 -12.95
CA TYR A 164 -6.00 1.19 -12.59
C TYR A 164 -4.76 1.87 -13.17
N THR A 165 -4.92 2.63 -14.23
CA THR A 165 -3.84 3.37 -14.90
C THR A 165 -4.01 4.89 -14.83
N THR A 166 -5.03 5.39 -14.11
CA THR A 166 -5.18 6.83 -13.80
C THR A 166 -4.21 7.27 -12.71
N GLY A 167 -4.05 6.48 -11.65
CA GLY A 167 -3.17 6.79 -10.54
C GLY A 167 -1.74 6.30 -10.75
N GLY A 168 -1.55 5.01 -10.84
CA GLY A 168 -0.24 4.36 -10.90
C GLY A 168 -0.27 2.95 -10.37
N ALA A 169 0.93 2.38 -10.19
CA ALA A 169 1.10 1.04 -9.66
C ALA A 169 2.14 1.02 -8.55
N ILE A 170 1.86 0.25 -7.50
CA ILE A 170 2.79 -0.05 -6.41
C ILE A 170 2.99 -1.56 -6.38
N ASN A 171 4.24 -2.00 -6.44
CA ASN A 171 4.62 -3.40 -6.29
C ASN A 171 5.46 -3.60 -5.03
N PHE A 172 5.01 -4.46 -4.16
CA PHE A 172 5.72 -4.90 -2.97
C PHE A 172 6.52 -6.14 -3.31
N VAL A 173 7.82 -6.10 -3.08
CA VAL A 173 8.71 -7.23 -3.36
C VAL A 173 8.97 -7.96 -2.05
N SER A 174 8.45 -9.17 -1.92
CA SER A 174 8.58 -9.99 -0.71
C SER A 174 9.98 -10.60 -0.58
N THR A 175 10.37 -10.99 0.62
CA THR A 175 11.66 -11.60 0.94
C THR A 175 11.97 -12.77 0.01
N GLU A 176 13.18 -12.78 -0.55
CA GLU A 176 13.65 -13.80 -1.48
C GLU A 176 14.25 -15.02 -0.78
N ILE A 177 14.32 -16.13 -1.53
CA ILE A 177 15.07 -17.31 -1.11
C ILE A 177 16.56 -16.99 -1.22
N PRO A 178 17.34 -17.03 -0.14
CA PRO A 178 18.77 -16.71 -0.15
C PRO A 178 19.57 -17.78 -0.91
N GLU A 179 20.72 -17.38 -1.46
CA GLU A 179 21.60 -18.30 -2.19
C GLU A 179 22.43 -19.19 -1.27
N ASN A 180 22.60 -18.81 -0.01
CA ASN A 180 23.29 -19.60 1.04
C ASN A 180 22.46 -19.57 2.30
N LEU A 181 22.73 -20.50 3.25
CA LEU A 181 22.07 -20.51 4.54
C LEU A 181 22.19 -19.12 5.19
N SER A 182 21.06 -18.51 5.40
CA SER A 182 20.95 -17.18 6.00
C SER A 182 19.69 -17.08 6.84
N GLY A 183 19.81 -16.41 7.97
CA GLY A 183 18.68 -16.12 8.83
C GLY A 183 18.78 -14.71 9.39
N LYS A 184 17.61 -14.14 9.65
CA LYS A 184 17.47 -12.83 10.27
C LYS A 184 16.39 -12.87 11.34
N ILE A 185 16.70 -12.30 12.50
CA ILE A 185 15.77 -12.12 13.61
C ILE A 185 15.75 -10.63 13.91
N THR A 186 14.59 -10.01 13.82
CA THR A 186 14.38 -8.61 14.23
C THR A 186 13.32 -8.57 15.31
N THR A 187 13.61 -7.93 16.42
CA THR A 187 12.65 -7.71 17.50
C THR A 187 12.62 -6.23 17.86
N SER A 188 11.45 -5.72 18.21
CA SER A 188 11.33 -4.40 18.83
C SER A 188 10.19 -4.39 19.85
N PHE A 189 10.33 -3.53 20.86
CA PHE A 189 9.32 -3.30 21.88
C PHE A 189 9.35 -1.83 22.27
N GLY A 190 8.20 -1.27 22.67
CA GLY A 190 8.15 0.15 23.02
C GLY A 190 6.79 0.65 23.48
N SER A 191 6.53 1.93 23.24
CA SER A 191 5.33 2.65 23.65
C SER A 191 4.05 1.88 23.26
N PHE A 192 3.01 2.03 24.07
CA PHE A 192 1.69 1.41 23.89
C PHE A 192 1.76 -0.14 23.89
N ASN A 193 2.70 -0.70 24.66
CA ASN A 193 2.98 -2.14 24.69
C ASN A 193 3.17 -2.74 23.29
N THR A 194 3.67 -1.93 22.36
CA THR A 194 3.86 -2.34 20.96
C THR A 194 5.04 -3.29 20.84
N GLY A 195 4.79 -4.47 20.32
CA GLY A 195 5.80 -5.50 20.06
C GLY A 195 5.87 -5.89 18.60
N GLN A 196 7.07 -6.18 18.11
CA GLN A 196 7.32 -6.78 16.80
C GLN A 196 8.32 -7.91 16.91
N ALA A 197 8.05 -9.03 16.27
CA ALA A 197 8.99 -10.12 16.05
C ALA A 197 8.96 -10.53 14.58
N HIS A 198 10.09 -10.42 13.89
CA HIS A 198 10.23 -10.79 12.48
C HIS A 198 11.40 -11.78 12.34
N LEU A 199 11.13 -12.94 11.80
CA LEU A 199 12.06 -14.06 11.67
C LEU A 199 12.09 -14.50 10.21
N THR A 200 13.28 -14.62 9.63
CA THR A 200 13.48 -15.23 8.31
C THR A 200 14.57 -16.29 8.39
N LEU A 201 14.40 -17.38 7.65
CA LEU A 201 15.38 -18.43 7.47
C LEU A 201 15.26 -19.02 6.08
N GLY A 202 16.36 -19.19 5.38
CA GLY A 202 16.35 -19.81 4.07
C GLY A 202 17.73 -20.31 3.66
N ASP A 203 17.74 -21.13 2.60
CA ASP A 203 18.95 -21.67 1.99
C ASP A 203 18.68 -22.07 0.54
N SER A 204 19.75 -22.18 -0.24
CA SER A 204 19.73 -22.77 -1.58
C SER A 204 20.88 -23.77 -1.73
N PHE A 205 20.57 -24.97 -2.15
CA PHE A 205 21.55 -26.01 -2.40
C PHE A 205 21.25 -26.74 -3.71
N ASN A 206 22.23 -26.83 -4.59
CA ASN A 206 22.07 -27.39 -5.93
C ASN A 206 20.92 -26.71 -6.71
N ASN A 207 19.87 -27.47 -7.00
CA ASN A 207 18.71 -27.06 -7.79
C ASN A 207 17.50 -26.70 -6.93
N PHE A 208 17.62 -26.73 -5.61
CA PHE A 208 16.54 -26.50 -4.66
C PHE A 208 16.86 -25.32 -3.76
N GLY A 209 15.84 -24.51 -3.45
CA GLY A 209 15.94 -23.45 -2.45
C GLY A 209 14.64 -23.35 -1.65
N TYR A 210 14.73 -22.85 -0.42
CA TYR A 210 13.59 -22.63 0.45
C TYR A 210 13.77 -21.38 1.31
N MET A 211 12.64 -20.82 1.74
CA MET A 211 12.59 -19.71 2.69
C MET A 211 11.33 -19.83 3.54
N ILE A 212 11.46 -19.55 4.85
CA ILE A 212 10.34 -19.41 5.79
C ILE A 212 10.51 -18.08 6.50
N GLU A 213 9.41 -17.36 6.62
CA GLU A 213 9.32 -16.05 7.25
C GLU A 213 8.12 -16.02 8.19
N TYR A 214 8.30 -15.45 9.39
CA TYR A 214 7.25 -15.22 10.36
C TYR A 214 7.32 -13.78 10.84
N LEU A 215 6.18 -13.09 10.84
CA LEU A 215 6.02 -11.74 11.40
C LEU A 215 4.88 -11.76 12.41
N ASN A 216 5.13 -11.26 13.61
CA ASN A 216 4.11 -10.84 14.56
C ASN A 216 4.28 -9.35 14.82
N PHE A 217 3.18 -8.63 14.83
CA PHE A 217 3.13 -7.21 15.16
C PHE A 217 1.87 -6.92 15.97
N ASN A 218 2.03 -6.39 17.19
CA ASN A 218 0.93 -6.14 18.12
C ASN A 218 1.11 -4.83 18.89
N SER A 219 0.02 -4.29 19.41
CA SER A 219 -0.01 -3.10 20.26
C SER A 219 -1.28 -3.07 21.10
N ASP A 220 -1.25 -2.46 22.29
CA ASP A 220 -2.46 -2.16 23.05
C ASP A 220 -3.19 -0.90 22.54
N GLY A 221 -2.55 -0.16 21.58
CA GLY A 221 -3.09 1.08 21.04
C GLY A 221 -2.82 2.28 21.95
N PHE A 222 -2.97 3.48 21.37
CA PHE A 222 -2.71 4.73 22.09
C PHE A 222 -4.00 5.50 22.46
N LYS A 223 -5.18 5.01 22.03
CA LYS A 223 -6.47 5.66 22.33
C LYS A 223 -7.03 5.17 23.65
N SER A 224 -7.60 6.08 24.43
CA SER A 224 -8.23 5.79 25.71
C SER A 224 -9.73 5.56 25.54
N LEU A 225 -10.16 4.33 25.78
CA LEU A 225 -11.59 3.95 25.73
C LEU A 225 -12.28 4.00 27.11
N GLY A 226 -11.53 4.27 28.18
CA GLY A 226 -11.98 4.03 29.55
C GLY A 226 -11.90 2.54 29.93
N ASN A 227 -12.06 2.21 31.20
CA ASN A 227 -12.03 0.84 31.72
C ASN A 227 -10.83 -0.01 31.31
N GLU A 228 -9.70 0.63 30.95
CA GLU A 228 -8.43 -0.01 30.53
C GLU A 228 -8.60 -1.01 29.36
N LEU A 229 -9.59 -0.82 28.50
CA LEU A 229 -9.82 -1.68 27.35
C LEU A 229 -8.78 -1.42 26.26
N ASN A 230 -8.28 -2.51 25.67
CA ASN A 230 -7.32 -2.48 24.59
C ASN A 230 -7.92 -1.89 23.30
N THR A 231 -7.28 -0.89 22.71
CA THR A 231 -7.67 -0.22 21.47
C THR A 231 -6.73 -0.52 20.29
N GLY A 232 -5.83 -1.45 20.49
CA GLY A 232 -4.79 -1.81 19.53
C GLY A 232 -5.14 -3.03 18.67
N PHE A 233 -4.12 -3.82 18.35
CA PHE A 233 -4.25 -4.90 17.36
C PHE A 233 -3.24 -6.03 17.61
N ASP A 234 -3.47 -7.18 16.97
CA ASP A 234 -2.55 -8.30 16.84
C ASP A 234 -2.57 -8.82 15.40
N ILE A 235 -1.41 -8.86 14.76
CA ILE A 235 -1.20 -9.34 13.40
C ILE A 235 -0.18 -10.47 13.42
N ASN A 236 -0.50 -11.57 12.74
CA ASN A 236 0.37 -12.72 12.58
C ASN A 236 0.48 -13.10 11.10
N GLU A 237 1.70 -13.23 10.59
CA GLU A 237 1.95 -13.60 9.19
C GLU A 237 2.96 -14.73 9.09
N ILE A 238 2.71 -15.66 8.16
CA ILE A 238 3.65 -16.70 7.77
C ILE A 238 3.80 -16.69 6.26
N THR A 239 5.04 -16.61 5.78
CA THR A 239 5.36 -16.76 4.36
C THR A 239 6.33 -17.93 4.20
N SER A 240 6.09 -18.77 3.21
CA SER A 240 7.05 -19.82 2.82
C SER A 240 7.22 -19.83 1.30
N LYS A 241 8.45 -20.08 0.86
CA LYS A 241 8.79 -20.21 -0.56
C LYS A 241 9.63 -21.47 -0.75
N ILE A 242 9.37 -22.17 -1.84
CA ILE A 242 10.23 -23.25 -2.35
C ILE A 242 10.52 -23.02 -3.82
N ARG A 243 11.74 -23.28 -4.24
CA ARG A 243 12.19 -23.04 -5.61
C ARG A 243 12.97 -24.24 -6.14
N PHE A 244 12.67 -24.62 -7.38
CA PHE A 244 13.42 -25.60 -8.14
C PHE A 244 14.00 -24.92 -9.38
N LYS A 245 15.33 -25.03 -9.58
CA LYS A 245 16.02 -24.52 -10.77
C LYS A 245 16.55 -25.69 -11.60
N SER A 246 16.57 -25.54 -12.91
CA SER A 246 17.33 -26.46 -13.78
C SER A 246 18.83 -26.34 -13.49
N SER A 247 19.59 -27.38 -13.85
CA SER A 247 21.05 -27.30 -13.83
C SER A 247 21.56 -26.12 -14.68
N GLU A 248 22.64 -25.46 -14.25
CA GLU A 248 23.31 -24.41 -15.04
C GLU A 248 23.74 -24.86 -16.44
N LYS A 249 23.96 -26.15 -16.63
CA LYS A 249 24.31 -26.78 -17.92
C LYS A 249 23.09 -27.06 -18.80
N ALA A 250 21.88 -26.82 -18.30
CA ALA A 250 20.67 -27.04 -19.08
C ALA A 250 20.61 -26.12 -20.29
N LYS A 251 20.18 -26.68 -21.43
CA LYS A 251 20.06 -25.95 -22.69
C LYS A 251 18.97 -24.85 -22.61
N ILE A 252 17.89 -25.15 -21.86
CA ILE A 252 16.83 -24.21 -21.48
C ILE A 252 16.91 -24.08 -19.96
N LYS A 253 17.22 -22.91 -19.48
CA LYS A 253 17.22 -22.64 -18.03
C LYS A 253 15.78 -22.41 -17.59
N GLN A 254 15.40 -23.05 -16.50
CA GLN A 254 14.07 -22.87 -15.93
C GLN A 254 14.13 -22.81 -14.41
N SER A 255 13.22 -22.05 -13.86
CA SER A 255 13.00 -21.91 -12.43
C SER A 255 11.51 -21.98 -12.13
N THR A 256 11.15 -22.73 -11.11
CA THR A 256 9.77 -22.80 -10.61
C THR A 256 9.79 -22.47 -9.14
N GLU A 257 9.08 -21.44 -8.74
CA GLU A 257 8.93 -21.01 -7.34
C GLU A 257 7.46 -21.07 -6.93
N LEU A 258 7.19 -21.70 -5.80
CA LEU A 258 5.88 -21.68 -5.15
C LEU A 258 6.00 -20.88 -3.85
N LYS A 259 5.17 -19.85 -3.72
CA LYS A 259 4.97 -19.06 -2.52
C LYS A 259 3.63 -19.39 -1.89
N PHE A 260 3.64 -19.57 -0.58
CA PHE A 260 2.47 -19.58 0.29
C PHE A 260 2.60 -18.42 1.29
N HIS A 261 1.49 -17.72 1.52
CA HIS A 261 1.41 -16.68 2.54
C HIS A 261 0.07 -16.77 3.26
N SER A 262 0.10 -16.60 4.59
CA SER A 262 -1.07 -16.50 5.46
C SER A 262 -0.92 -15.28 6.37
N TYR A 263 -2.00 -14.58 6.57
CA TYR A 263 -2.12 -13.39 7.41
C TYR A 263 -3.40 -13.49 8.24
N ASP A 264 -3.28 -13.20 9.52
CA ASP A 264 -4.39 -13.10 10.48
C ASP A 264 -4.28 -11.78 11.23
N GLU A 265 -5.40 -11.07 11.37
CA GLU A 265 -5.48 -9.79 12.08
C GLU A 265 -6.73 -9.70 12.94
N ILE A 266 -6.54 -9.27 14.18
CA ILE A 266 -7.60 -8.69 15.02
C ILE A 266 -7.15 -7.29 15.39
N SER A 267 -7.94 -6.27 15.04
CA SER A 267 -7.67 -4.90 15.43
C SER A 267 -8.94 -4.22 15.98
N ASN A 268 -8.81 -3.54 17.11
CA ASN A 268 -9.90 -2.85 17.79
C ASN A 268 -10.13 -1.47 17.17
N GLU A 269 -10.21 -1.41 15.84
CA GLU A 269 -10.44 -0.18 15.11
C GLU A 269 -11.91 0.22 15.07
N THR A 270 -12.16 1.52 15.11
CA THR A 270 -13.50 2.11 15.01
C THR A 270 -13.62 3.06 13.82
N TYR A 271 -14.84 3.21 13.30
CA TYR A 271 -15.18 4.30 12.39
C TYR A 271 -15.47 5.60 13.13
N LEU A 272 -15.70 5.54 14.44
CA LEU A 272 -16.04 6.67 15.26
C LEU A 272 -14.79 7.48 15.63
N GLY A 273 -14.71 8.71 15.14
CA GLY A 273 -13.78 9.75 15.56
C GLY A 273 -14.40 10.65 16.62
N LEU A 274 -13.84 11.83 16.83
CA LEU A 274 -14.22 12.80 17.85
C LEU A 274 -14.92 14.02 17.24
N THR A 275 -15.76 14.69 18.07
CA THR A 275 -16.21 16.06 17.78
C THR A 275 -15.01 17.02 17.87
N GLU A 276 -15.15 18.25 17.34
CA GLU A 276 -14.12 19.30 17.44
C GLU A 276 -13.72 19.53 18.91
N ASN A 277 -14.71 19.78 19.75
CA ASN A 277 -14.49 20.12 21.16
C ASN A 277 -13.81 18.97 21.93
N ASP A 278 -14.20 17.71 21.67
CA ASP A 278 -13.57 16.59 22.38
C ASP A 278 -12.16 16.33 21.88
N PHE A 279 -11.89 16.55 20.60
CA PHE A 279 -10.56 16.43 20.01
C PHE A 279 -9.60 17.51 20.54
N GLU A 280 -10.07 18.74 20.75
CA GLU A 280 -9.28 19.83 21.35
C GLU A 280 -8.93 19.54 22.81
N ASN A 281 -9.85 18.90 23.55
CA ASN A 281 -9.64 18.57 24.97
C ASN A 281 -8.75 17.33 25.17
N ASP A 282 -9.02 16.25 24.42
CA ASP A 282 -8.26 15.00 24.44
C ASP A 282 -8.31 14.32 23.06
N PRO A 283 -7.32 14.51 22.19
CA PRO A 283 -7.32 13.93 20.85
C PRO A 283 -7.26 12.40 20.85
N TYR A 284 -6.85 11.78 21.94
CA TYR A 284 -6.69 10.33 22.06
C TYR A 284 -7.88 9.64 22.77
N LEU A 285 -8.91 10.40 23.10
CA LEU A 285 -10.16 9.83 23.61
C LEU A 285 -10.81 8.91 22.57
N ARG A 286 -11.46 7.85 23.04
CA ARG A 286 -12.34 7.01 22.26
C ARG A 286 -13.68 6.84 22.99
N TYR A 287 -14.80 7.09 22.30
CA TYR A 287 -16.11 7.04 22.93
C TYR A 287 -16.52 5.62 23.29
N PRO A 288 -17.12 5.40 24.50
CA PRO A 288 -17.65 4.11 24.96
C PRO A 288 -18.59 3.43 23.97
N GLY A 289 -19.38 4.18 23.20
CA GLY A 289 -20.27 3.65 22.16
C GLY A 289 -19.56 2.89 21.04
N SER A 290 -18.23 2.90 20.98
CA SER A 290 -17.42 2.10 20.04
C SER A 290 -16.70 0.91 20.71
N GLU A 291 -17.04 0.56 21.94
CA GLU A 291 -16.39 -0.52 22.72
C GLU A 291 -16.28 -1.84 21.95
N LYS A 292 -17.29 -2.17 21.16
CA LYS A 292 -17.37 -3.44 20.42
C LYS A 292 -16.80 -3.38 19.01
N ASP A 293 -16.33 -2.21 18.57
CA ASP A 293 -15.79 -2.04 17.23
C ASP A 293 -14.46 -2.79 17.08
N LYS A 294 -14.41 -3.66 16.07
CA LYS A 294 -13.20 -4.43 15.73
C LYS A 294 -13.17 -4.84 14.26
N MET A 295 -12.00 -4.98 13.73
CA MET A 295 -11.73 -5.67 12.48
C MET A 295 -11.17 -7.07 12.79
N ASP A 296 -11.72 -8.07 12.12
CA ASP A 296 -11.26 -9.45 12.13
C ASP A 296 -11.02 -9.83 10.66
N ALA A 297 -9.77 -10.15 10.28
CA ALA A 297 -9.39 -10.37 8.90
C ALA A 297 -8.38 -11.50 8.73
N GLU A 298 -8.58 -12.28 7.67
CA GLU A 298 -7.71 -13.37 7.25
C GLU A 298 -7.35 -13.22 5.77
N HIS A 299 -6.09 -13.45 5.40
CA HIS A 299 -5.66 -13.52 4.00
C HIS A 299 -4.81 -14.76 3.74
N ILE A 300 -5.05 -15.41 2.61
CA ILE A 300 -4.25 -16.54 2.13
C ILE A 300 -3.86 -16.28 0.68
N GLN A 301 -2.58 -16.48 0.36
CA GLN A 301 -2.06 -16.40 -1.00
C GLN A 301 -1.30 -17.65 -1.40
N PHE A 302 -1.56 -18.12 -2.62
CA PHE A 302 -0.71 -19.05 -3.36
C PHE A 302 -0.23 -18.38 -4.65
N LEU A 303 1.07 -18.38 -4.88
CA LEU A 303 1.67 -17.85 -6.11
C LEU A 303 2.67 -18.87 -6.66
N LEU A 304 2.41 -19.37 -7.85
CA LEU A 304 3.34 -20.19 -8.63
C LEU A 304 3.97 -19.31 -9.72
N THR A 305 5.27 -19.17 -9.68
CA THR A 305 6.05 -18.49 -10.71
C THR A 305 6.91 -19.48 -11.47
N HIS A 306 6.76 -19.54 -12.78
CA HIS A 306 7.58 -20.36 -13.66
C HIS A 306 8.30 -19.49 -14.69
N GLU A 307 9.62 -19.63 -14.74
CA GLU A 307 10.50 -18.93 -15.67
C GLU A 307 11.15 -19.90 -16.62
N LEU A 308 11.14 -19.55 -17.91
CA LEU A 308 11.83 -20.24 -18.98
C LEU A 308 12.78 -19.26 -19.67
N SER A 309 14.06 -19.49 -19.60
CA SER A 309 15.08 -18.75 -20.35
C SER A 309 15.65 -19.63 -21.45
N PHE A 310 15.20 -19.41 -22.68
CA PHE A 310 15.66 -20.13 -23.86
C PHE A 310 17.07 -19.69 -24.29
N THR A 311 17.30 -18.40 -24.11
CA THR A 311 18.60 -17.74 -24.30
C THR A 311 18.67 -16.58 -23.32
N ASP A 312 19.84 -15.94 -23.22
CA ASP A 312 19.97 -14.70 -22.44
C ASP A 312 19.11 -13.55 -22.98
N LYS A 313 18.59 -13.69 -24.21
CA LYS A 313 17.79 -12.68 -24.92
C LYS A 313 16.29 -12.97 -24.93
N PHE A 314 15.89 -14.19 -24.66
CA PHE A 314 14.50 -14.64 -24.78
C PHE A 314 14.05 -15.40 -23.53
N LYS A 315 13.12 -14.79 -22.79
CA LYS A 315 12.59 -15.28 -21.52
C LYS A 315 11.06 -15.28 -21.54
N ILE A 316 10.46 -16.29 -20.92
CA ILE A 316 9.02 -16.35 -20.63
C ILE A 316 8.84 -16.52 -19.13
N THR A 317 8.02 -15.68 -18.53
CA THR A 317 7.65 -15.76 -17.13
C THR A 317 6.14 -15.94 -17.02
N THR A 318 5.70 -16.99 -16.32
CA THR A 318 4.27 -17.26 -16.09
C THR A 318 4.02 -17.32 -14.59
N ASN A 319 3.02 -16.55 -14.15
CA ASN A 319 2.52 -16.55 -12.77
C ASN A 319 1.10 -17.09 -12.74
N ALA A 320 0.83 -18.06 -11.86
CA ALA A 320 -0.53 -18.49 -11.51
C ALA A 320 -0.76 -18.18 -10.03
N TYR A 321 -1.86 -17.49 -9.72
CA TYR A 321 -2.10 -17.01 -8.36
C TYR A 321 -3.53 -17.22 -7.89
N HIS A 322 -3.66 -17.36 -6.58
CA HIS A 322 -4.93 -17.41 -5.87
C HIS A 322 -4.79 -16.65 -4.56
N ASN A 323 -5.66 -15.67 -4.33
CA ASN A 323 -5.77 -14.93 -3.09
C ASN A 323 -7.19 -15.11 -2.55
N GLY A 324 -7.30 -15.46 -1.28
CA GLY A 324 -8.54 -15.45 -0.51
C GLY A 324 -8.41 -14.41 0.60
N PHE A 325 -9.43 -13.58 0.78
CA PHE A 325 -9.46 -12.61 1.87
C PHE A 325 -10.84 -12.62 2.51
N LYS A 326 -10.88 -12.71 3.83
CA LYS A 326 -12.11 -12.62 4.62
C LYS A 326 -11.96 -11.50 5.60
N ARG A 327 -13.04 -10.76 5.84
CA ARG A 327 -13.07 -9.77 6.90
C ARG A 327 -14.46 -9.56 7.46
N ASN A 328 -14.50 -9.28 8.75
CA ASN A 328 -15.66 -8.72 9.41
C ASN A 328 -15.25 -7.43 10.13
N TRP A 329 -15.55 -6.27 9.53
CA TRP A 329 -15.44 -5.01 10.25
C TRP A 329 -16.75 -4.79 11.01
N TYR A 330 -16.75 -5.26 12.25
CA TYR A 330 -17.83 -5.12 13.20
C TYR A 330 -17.71 -3.74 13.84
N LYS A 331 -18.63 -2.83 13.56
CA LYS A 331 -18.48 -1.42 13.88
C LYS A 331 -19.80 -0.73 14.13
N LEU A 332 -19.81 0.25 15.02
CA LEU A 332 -20.95 1.12 15.21
C LEU A 332 -21.31 1.84 13.91
N ASP A 333 -22.59 1.85 13.54
CA ASP A 333 -23.12 2.45 12.32
C ASP A 333 -24.14 3.54 12.63
N ASP A 334 -25.10 3.27 13.50
CA ASP A 334 -26.16 4.19 13.89
C ASP A 334 -26.32 4.27 15.42
N VAL A 335 -26.85 5.41 15.87
CA VAL A 335 -27.30 5.63 17.25
C VAL A 335 -28.77 6.00 17.26
N VAL A 336 -29.52 5.49 18.24
CA VAL A 336 -30.95 5.73 18.40
C VAL A 336 -31.21 6.49 19.70
N PHE A 337 -31.88 7.63 19.61
CA PHE A 337 -32.39 8.40 20.73
C PHE A 337 -33.85 8.77 20.44
N GLU A 338 -34.76 8.52 21.40
CA GLU A 338 -36.22 8.79 21.29
C GLU A 338 -36.84 8.26 19.96
N ASN A 339 -36.52 7.01 19.60
CA ASN A 339 -36.93 6.36 18.34
C ASN A 339 -36.39 7.01 17.06
N ASN A 340 -35.50 7.99 17.17
CA ASN A 340 -34.81 8.59 16.03
C ASN A 340 -33.45 7.94 15.84
N SER A 341 -33.25 7.23 14.71
CA SER A 341 -32.00 6.59 14.37
C SER A 341 -31.16 7.51 13.47
N GLN A 342 -29.92 7.79 13.86
CA GLN A 342 -29.01 8.66 13.11
C GLN A 342 -27.67 7.97 12.87
N LYS A 343 -27.08 8.22 11.70
CA LYS A 343 -25.70 7.77 11.36
C LYS A 343 -24.69 8.46 12.26
N ILE A 344 -23.66 7.71 12.68
CA ILE A 344 -22.57 8.25 13.51
C ILE A 344 -21.88 9.47 12.87
N SER A 345 -21.71 9.49 11.54
CA SER A 345 -21.12 10.64 10.82
C SER A 345 -21.94 11.91 11.05
N LYS A 346 -23.28 11.82 10.96
CA LYS A 346 -24.19 12.94 11.17
C LYS A 346 -24.22 13.42 12.62
N VAL A 347 -24.22 12.47 13.57
CA VAL A 347 -24.20 12.78 15.02
C VAL A 347 -22.92 13.54 15.39
N ILE A 348 -21.76 13.10 14.88
CA ILE A 348 -20.47 13.72 15.19
C ILE A 348 -20.30 15.08 14.50
N SER A 349 -20.83 15.25 13.27
CA SER A 349 -20.72 16.54 12.55
C SER A 349 -21.62 17.63 13.11
N ASP A 350 -22.68 17.28 13.82
CA ASP A 350 -23.67 18.22 14.38
C ASP A 350 -24.11 17.81 15.81
N PRO A 351 -23.17 17.81 16.79
CA PRO A 351 -23.44 17.30 18.13
C PRO A 351 -24.47 18.15 18.91
N GLU A 352 -24.67 19.40 18.56
CA GLU A 352 -25.65 20.28 19.23
C GLU A 352 -27.09 19.85 18.90
N ASN A 353 -27.40 19.61 17.63
CA ASN A 353 -28.72 19.15 17.21
C ASN A 353 -28.95 17.67 17.58
N PHE A 354 -27.91 16.88 17.78
CA PHE A 354 -27.95 15.46 18.17
C PHE A 354 -27.47 15.23 19.61
N SER A 355 -27.71 16.15 20.53
CA SER A 355 -27.20 16.12 21.92
C SER A 355 -27.56 14.83 22.70
N GLY A 356 -28.75 14.25 22.50
CA GLY A 356 -29.14 12.98 23.10
C GLY A 356 -28.33 11.80 22.53
N HIS A 357 -28.12 11.75 21.20
CA HIS A 357 -27.35 10.72 20.54
C HIS A 357 -25.87 10.77 20.94
N ILE A 358 -25.27 11.97 21.00
CA ILE A 358 -23.86 12.12 21.42
C ILE A 358 -23.68 11.77 22.92
N SER A 359 -24.67 12.04 23.76
CA SER A 359 -24.62 11.64 25.17
C SER A 359 -24.64 10.12 25.35
N ILE A 360 -25.38 9.39 24.50
CA ILE A 360 -25.35 7.92 24.44
C ILE A 360 -23.98 7.46 23.97
N LEU A 361 -23.41 8.02 22.87
CA LEU A 361 -22.09 7.67 22.38
C LEU A 361 -20.98 7.83 23.42
N LYS A 362 -21.06 8.90 24.21
CA LYS A 362 -20.12 9.21 25.29
C LYS A 362 -20.37 8.36 26.58
N GLY A 363 -21.42 7.53 26.60
CA GLY A 363 -21.78 6.75 27.79
C GLY A 363 -22.27 7.60 28.94
N LEU A 364 -22.71 8.82 28.68
CA LEU A 364 -23.26 9.76 29.67
C LEU A 364 -24.77 9.56 29.88
N LEU A 365 -25.43 8.88 28.98
CA LEU A 365 -26.85 8.55 29.01
C LEU A 365 -27.03 7.05 28.77
N ASP A 366 -27.57 6.37 29.79
CA ASP A 366 -27.92 4.95 29.66
C ASP A 366 -29.11 4.78 28.72
N SER A 367 -29.04 3.79 27.84
CA SER A 367 -30.07 3.58 26.82
C SER A 367 -30.11 2.12 26.34
N GLU A 368 -31.32 1.63 26.09
CA GLU A 368 -31.56 0.27 25.59
C GLU A 368 -31.73 0.27 24.08
N ASN A 369 -31.20 -0.74 23.38
CA ASN A 369 -31.28 -0.93 21.92
C ASN A 369 -30.80 0.29 21.11
N SER A 370 -29.97 1.13 21.69
CA SER A 370 -29.62 2.44 21.14
C SER A 370 -28.41 2.44 20.23
N LEU A 371 -27.54 1.45 20.34
CA LEU A 371 -26.33 1.35 19.54
C LEU A 371 -26.46 0.24 18.49
N LYS A 372 -26.40 0.58 17.22
CA LYS A 372 -26.53 -0.38 16.12
C LYS A 372 -25.14 -0.68 15.56
N VAL A 373 -24.67 -1.89 15.81
CA VAL A 373 -23.33 -2.35 15.39
C VAL A 373 -23.47 -3.24 14.16
N LYS A 374 -22.94 -2.77 13.04
CA LYS A 374 -23.02 -3.45 11.75
C LYS A 374 -21.84 -4.39 11.58
N ALA A 375 -22.14 -5.67 11.35
CA ALA A 375 -21.18 -6.63 10.86
C ALA A 375 -20.95 -6.42 9.35
N ASN A 376 -19.89 -5.69 9.01
CA ASN A 376 -19.53 -5.46 7.63
C ASN A 376 -18.72 -6.65 7.08
N ASN A 377 -19.39 -7.83 7.11
CA ASN A 377 -18.85 -9.12 6.79
C ASN A 377 -18.73 -9.31 5.28
N ARG A 378 -17.53 -9.70 4.79
CA ARG A 378 -17.26 -9.93 3.38
C ARG A 378 -16.21 -11.02 3.18
N GLU A 379 -16.40 -11.81 2.13
CA GLU A 379 -15.40 -12.75 1.63
C GLU A 379 -15.01 -12.36 0.20
N TYR A 380 -13.74 -12.55 -0.12
CA TYR A 380 -13.19 -12.19 -1.43
C TYR A 380 -12.33 -13.31 -1.98
N VAL A 381 -12.38 -13.49 -3.28
CA VAL A 381 -11.49 -14.39 -4.03
C VAL A 381 -10.93 -13.61 -5.22
N SER A 382 -9.63 -13.73 -5.44
CA SER A 382 -8.94 -13.17 -6.60
C SER A 382 -7.96 -14.21 -7.14
N LYS A 383 -8.09 -14.59 -8.41
CA LYS A 383 -7.26 -15.63 -9.02
C LYS A 383 -7.02 -15.37 -10.50
N GLY A 384 -5.89 -15.87 -11.00
CA GLY A 384 -5.58 -15.69 -12.41
C GLY A 384 -4.29 -16.35 -12.85
N VAL A 385 -4.05 -16.22 -14.14
CA VAL A 385 -2.79 -16.59 -14.78
C VAL A 385 -2.34 -15.42 -15.63
N GLN A 386 -1.08 -15.06 -15.50
CA GLN A 386 -0.43 -14.05 -16.33
C GLN A 386 0.87 -14.57 -16.89
N THR A 387 1.16 -14.24 -18.15
CA THR A 387 2.41 -14.62 -18.83
C THR A 387 3.02 -13.40 -19.45
N LYS A 388 4.32 -13.24 -19.25
CA LYS A 388 5.15 -12.20 -19.83
C LYS A 388 6.22 -12.86 -20.72
N ILE A 389 6.41 -12.32 -21.90
CA ILE A 389 7.43 -12.71 -22.88
C ILE A 389 8.37 -11.52 -23.05
N ASP A 390 9.63 -11.70 -22.74
CA ASP A 390 10.69 -10.71 -22.88
C ASP A 390 11.64 -11.14 -24.00
N TYR A 391 11.89 -10.26 -24.97
CA TYR A 391 12.84 -10.49 -26.05
C TYR A 391 13.66 -9.24 -26.35
N HIS A 392 14.97 -9.33 -26.17
CA HIS A 392 15.85 -8.21 -26.48
C HIS A 392 16.94 -8.57 -27.50
N TRP A 393 17.32 -7.58 -28.31
CA TRP A 393 18.37 -7.74 -29.32
C TRP A 393 19.10 -6.42 -29.62
N TYR A 394 20.29 -6.55 -30.12
CA TYR A 394 21.05 -5.41 -30.66
C TYR A 394 20.88 -5.33 -32.18
N GLY A 395 20.47 -4.15 -32.66
CA GLY A 395 20.26 -3.86 -34.05
C GLY A 395 21.43 -3.10 -34.67
N LYS A 396 21.20 -2.50 -35.85
CA LYS A 396 22.18 -1.64 -36.53
C LYS A 396 22.55 -0.44 -35.64
N ASN A 397 23.78 0.06 -35.80
CA ASN A 397 24.32 1.20 -35.02
C ASN A 397 24.33 0.99 -33.51
N ASN A 398 24.49 -0.26 -33.06
CA ASN A 398 24.43 -0.64 -31.66
C ASN A 398 23.11 -0.22 -30.95
N SER A 399 22.00 -0.14 -31.69
CA SER A 399 20.70 0.10 -31.07
C SER A 399 20.32 -1.09 -30.21
N PHE A 400 19.78 -0.81 -29.00
CA PHE A 400 19.21 -1.80 -28.12
C PHE A 400 17.70 -1.81 -28.30
N ASN A 401 17.14 -2.98 -28.50
CA ASN A 401 15.73 -3.22 -28.70
C ASN A 401 15.26 -4.20 -27.63
N ASP A 402 14.13 -3.91 -27.00
CA ASP A 402 13.53 -4.73 -25.96
C ASP A 402 12.02 -4.76 -26.16
N LEU A 403 11.49 -5.95 -26.40
CA LEU A 403 10.07 -6.22 -26.64
C LEU A 403 9.51 -7.02 -25.49
N GLU A 404 8.50 -6.48 -24.86
CA GLU A 404 7.75 -7.14 -23.81
C GLU A 404 6.29 -7.31 -24.24
N ILE A 405 5.77 -8.54 -24.16
CA ILE A 405 4.38 -8.87 -24.44
C ILE A 405 3.80 -9.58 -23.23
N GLY A 406 2.65 -9.13 -22.77
CA GLY A 406 2.00 -9.74 -21.62
C GLY A 406 0.54 -10.07 -21.88
N PHE A 407 0.10 -11.13 -21.19
CA PHE A 407 -1.30 -11.60 -21.19
C PHE A 407 -1.71 -11.90 -19.76
N ARG A 408 -2.97 -11.60 -19.39
CA ARG A 408 -3.54 -11.97 -18.10
C ARG A 408 -5.01 -12.36 -18.28
N VAL A 409 -5.37 -13.48 -17.69
CA VAL A 409 -6.76 -13.87 -17.43
C VAL A 409 -6.95 -13.80 -15.92
N HIS A 410 -8.00 -13.10 -15.49
CA HIS A 410 -8.24 -12.84 -14.08
C HIS A 410 -9.73 -12.97 -13.76
N TYR A 411 -10.00 -13.51 -12.57
CA TYR A 411 -11.32 -13.57 -11.96
C TYR A 411 -11.22 -13.03 -10.55
N ASP A 412 -12.16 -12.17 -10.16
CA ASP A 412 -12.34 -11.79 -8.77
C ASP A 412 -13.83 -11.73 -8.37
N GLU A 413 -14.07 -11.84 -7.07
CA GLU A 413 -15.40 -11.87 -6.47
C GLU A 413 -15.39 -11.24 -5.08
N GLU A 414 -16.43 -10.47 -4.77
CA GLU A 414 -16.80 -10.02 -3.43
C GLU A 414 -18.14 -10.65 -3.05
N ASP A 415 -18.17 -11.45 -1.99
CA ASP A 415 -19.38 -11.88 -1.32
C ASP A 415 -19.64 -10.97 -0.11
N ARG A 416 -20.75 -10.24 -0.14
CA ARG A 416 -21.18 -9.34 0.92
C ARG A 416 -22.40 -9.94 1.62
N PHE A 417 -22.25 -10.31 2.91
CA PHE A 417 -23.30 -10.89 3.72
C PHE A 417 -23.31 -10.24 5.10
N GLN A 418 -24.06 -9.15 5.24
CA GLN A 418 -23.99 -8.19 6.34
C GLN A 418 -25.25 -8.23 7.20
N TRP A 419 -25.09 -7.92 8.50
CA TRP A 419 -26.19 -7.80 9.46
C TRP A 419 -25.89 -6.69 10.46
N GLU A 420 -26.85 -6.37 11.35
CA GLU A 420 -26.74 -5.33 12.37
C GLU A 420 -27.27 -5.85 13.69
N ASP A 421 -26.39 -5.87 14.70
CA ASP A 421 -26.74 -6.21 16.08
C ASP A 421 -27.07 -4.93 16.86
N LYS A 422 -27.97 -5.05 17.88
CA LYS A 422 -28.34 -3.92 18.71
C LYS A 422 -27.81 -4.11 20.14
N TYR A 423 -27.27 -3.04 20.66
CA TYR A 423 -26.65 -2.99 21.98
C TYR A 423 -27.35 -1.98 22.87
N ASN A 424 -27.39 -2.28 24.18
CA ASN A 424 -27.60 -1.33 25.23
C ASN A 424 -26.29 -0.68 25.62
N ILE A 425 -26.34 0.51 26.19
CA ILE A 425 -25.24 1.10 26.92
C ILE A 425 -25.69 1.45 28.33
N THR A 426 -24.90 1.04 29.33
CA THR A 426 -25.18 1.27 30.74
C THR A 426 -23.89 1.58 31.47
N ASN A 427 -23.81 2.72 32.16
CA ASN A 427 -22.58 3.21 32.80
C ASN A 427 -21.36 3.18 31.86
N GLY A 428 -21.56 3.54 30.60
CA GLY A 428 -20.49 3.57 29.58
C GLY A 428 -20.02 2.20 29.08
N SER A 429 -20.72 1.10 29.39
CA SER A 429 -20.39 -0.25 28.90
C SER A 429 -21.48 -0.80 27.99
N MET A 430 -21.09 -1.45 26.90
CA MET A 430 -21.99 -2.01 25.90
C MET A 430 -22.33 -3.47 26.19
N SER A 431 -23.63 -3.79 26.22
CA SER A 431 -24.15 -5.16 26.32
C SER A 431 -25.07 -5.49 25.14
N LEU A 432 -24.85 -6.67 24.53
CA LEU A 432 -25.69 -7.13 23.43
C LEU A 432 -27.14 -7.32 23.89
N ASN A 433 -28.07 -6.73 23.15
CA ASN A 433 -29.50 -6.90 23.38
C ASN A 433 -30.14 -7.84 22.35
N THR A 434 -29.94 -7.54 21.05
CA THR A 434 -30.60 -8.27 19.98
C THR A 434 -29.60 -8.59 18.85
N TYR A 435 -29.54 -9.86 18.47
CA TYR A 435 -28.84 -10.27 17.26
C TYR A 435 -29.61 -9.87 16.00
N GLY A 436 -28.91 -9.38 15.00
CA GLY A 436 -29.48 -9.08 13.70
C GLY A 436 -29.59 -10.30 12.79
N ASP A 437 -30.55 -10.27 11.90
CA ASP A 437 -30.69 -11.31 10.88
C ASP A 437 -29.59 -11.19 9.85
N LYS A 438 -28.86 -12.27 9.60
CA LYS A 438 -27.77 -12.30 8.62
C LYS A 438 -28.29 -11.97 7.22
N GLY A 439 -27.56 -11.09 6.51
CA GLY A 439 -27.94 -10.60 5.18
C GLY A 439 -28.86 -9.36 5.21
N SER A 440 -29.42 -8.98 6.36
CA SER A 440 -30.39 -7.86 6.47
C SER A 440 -29.79 -6.48 6.12
N GLN A 441 -28.47 -6.32 6.13
CA GLN A 441 -27.77 -5.06 5.84
C GLN A 441 -26.95 -5.10 4.53
N GLY A 442 -26.90 -6.24 3.86
CA GLY A 442 -26.25 -6.43 2.56
C GLY A 442 -26.14 -7.91 2.24
N ASN A 443 -26.66 -8.30 1.09
CA ASN A 443 -26.74 -9.71 0.69
C ASN A 443 -26.56 -9.81 -0.83
N ARG A 444 -25.30 -9.76 -1.27
CA ARG A 444 -24.98 -9.73 -2.71
C ARG A 444 -23.62 -10.34 -3.01
N ILE A 445 -23.48 -10.85 -4.23
CA ILE A 445 -22.23 -11.31 -4.81
C ILE A 445 -21.93 -10.45 -6.04
N SER A 446 -20.76 -9.82 -6.06
CA SER A 446 -20.22 -9.07 -7.20
C SER A 446 -19.00 -9.79 -7.73
N SER A 447 -18.91 -9.99 -9.04
CA SER A 447 -17.77 -10.67 -9.66
C SER A 447 -17.29 -9.99 -10.92
N ALA A 448 -16.06 -10.25 -11.30
CA ALA A 448 -15.46 -9.78 -12.53
C ALA A 448 -14.66 -10.89 -13.22
N ASN A 449 -14.82 -10.98 -14.53
CA ASN A 449 -13.95 -11.73 -15.41
C ASN A 449 -13.20 -10.74 -16.30
N SER A 450 -11.88 -10.81 -16.34
CA SER A 450 -11.11 -9.93 -17.21
C SER A 450 -10.06 -10.65 -18.02
N PHE A 451 -9.86 -10.16 -19.24
CA PHE A 451 -8.74 -10.47 -20.09
C PHE A 451 -7.95 -9.18 -20.36
N ALA A 452 -6.67 -9.22 -20.12
CA ALA A 452 -5.76 -8.11 -20.42
C ALA A 452 -4.60 -8.60 -21.28
N SER A 453 -4.19 -7.77 -22.24
CA SER A 453 -2.95 -7.98 -22.99
C SER A 453 -2.24 -6.66 -23.20
N TYR A 454 -0.91 -6.70 -23.27
CA TYR A 454 -0.14 -5.50 -23.59
C TYR A 454 1.07 -5.83 -24.45
N LEU A 455 1.55 -4.80 -25.13
CA LEU A 455 2.79 -4.79 -25.87
C LEU A 455 3.55 -3.52 -25.51
N MET A 456 4.80 -3.67 -25.08
CA MET A 456 5.74 -2.60 -24.81
C MET A 456 6.97 -2.81 -25.67
N TYR A 457 7.43 -1.76 -26.33
CA TYR A 457 8.64 -1.81 -27.13
C TYR A 457 9.59 -0.68 -26.76
N LYS A 458 10.76 -1.01 -26.25
CA LYS A 458 11.82 -0.06 -25.93
C LYS A 458 12.88 -0.07 -27.01
N TYR A 459 13.07 1.07 -27.64
CA TYR A 459 14.13 1.31 -28.59
C TYR A 459 15.11 2.33 -28.04
N LYS A 460 16.38 1.94 -27.91
CA LYS A 460 17.46 2.83 -27.48
C LYS A 460 18.53 2.89 -28.54
N ILE A 461 18.89 4.11 -28.97
CA ILE A 461 19.99 4.38 -29.86
C ILE A 461 20.79 5.56 -29.32
N LYS A 462 22.09 5.34 -29.05
CA LYS A 462 22.93 6.35 -28.37
C LYS A 462 22.25 6.90 -27.13
N ASP A 463 21.98 8.20 -27.11
CA ASP A 463 21.43 8.96 -26.02
C ASP A 463 19.89 9.03 -26.01
N PHE A 464 19.25 8.51 -27.05
CA PHE A 464 17.79 8.55 -27.21
C PHE A 464 17.15 7.21 -26.90
N THR A 465 16.10 7.23 -26.07
CA THR A 465 15.27 6.08 -25.76
C THR A 465 13.80 6.43 -25.98
N ILE A 466 13.05 5.58 -26.66
CA ILE A 466 11.62 5.70 -26.84
C ILE A 466 10.95 4.38 -26.45
N THR A 467 9.81 4.48 -25.75
CA THR A 467 9.06 3.31 -25.25
C THR A 467 7.57 3.49 -25.56
N PRO A 468 7.10 3.20 -26.79
CA PRO A 468 5.70 3.08 -27.06
C PRO A 468 5.14 1.82 -26.38
N GLY A 469 3.90 1.91 -25.94
CA GLY A 469 3.17 0.81 -25.35
C GLY A 469 1.67 0.90 -25.63
N ILE A 470 1.03 -0.24 -25.61
CA ILE A 470 -0.42 -0.34 -25.73
C ILE A 470 -0.93 -1.49 -24.86
N ARG A 471 -2.00 -1.25 -24.15
CA ARG A 471 -2.70 -2.26 -23.37
C ARG A 471 -4.15 -2.37 -23.81
N TYR A 472 -4.67 -3.57 -23.87
CA TYR A 472 -6.06 -3.88 -24.07
C TYR A 472 -6.62 -4.53 -22.80
N GLU A 473 -7.78 -4.09 -22.36
CA GLU A 473 -8.56 -4.71 -21.28
C GLU A 473 -9.97 -5.02 -21.79
N SER A 474 -10.47 -6.21 -21.46
CA SER A 474 -11.86 -6.61 -21.64
C SER A 474 -12.36 -7.12 -20.30
N ILE A 475 -13.41 -6.51 -19.77
CA ILE A 475 -13.91 -6.74 -18.42
C ILE A 475 -15.40 -6.99 -18.47
N LYS A 476 -15.84 -8.08 -17.85
CA LYS A 476 -17.25 -8.43 -17.63
C LYS A 476 -17.52 -8.38 -16.13
N LEU A 477 -18.36 -7.45 -15.70
CA LEU A 477 -18.77 -7.21 -14.33
C LEU A 477 -20.20 -7.75 -14.14
N GLU A 478 -20.42 -8.54 -13.09
CA GLU A 478 -21.73 -9.12 -12.76
C GLU A 478 -22.02 -8.88 -11.26
N ARG A 479 -23.30 -8.73 -10.93
CA ARG A 479 -23.77 -8.62 -9.56
C ARG A 479 -25.10 -9.33 -9.41
N ASN A 480 -25.17 -10.26 -8.45
CA ASN A 480 -26.37 -10.90 -7.97
C ASN A 480 -26.72 -10.27 -6.60
N ASP A 481 -27.84 -9.59 -6.51
CA ASP A 481 -28.35 -9.01 -5.26
C ASP A 481 -29.57 -9.81 -4.84
N TYR A 482 -29.44 -10.50 -3.69
CA TYR A 482 -30.46 -11.42 -3.16
C TYR A 482 -31.51 -10.70 -2.29
N GLY A 483 -31.32 -9.37 -2.05
CA GLY A 483 -32.20 -8.61 -1.19
C GLY A 483 -31.98 -8.86 0.31
N LYS A 484 -32.40 -7.91 1.12
CA LYS A 484 -32.15 -7.89 2.58
C LYS A 484 -33.06 -8.88 3.35
N SER A 485 -34.13 -9.39 2.72
CA SER A 485 -35.11 -10.32 3.32
C SER A 485 -34.92 -11.78 2.89
N ASN A 486 -33.86 -12.10 2.15
CA ASN A 486 -33.59 -13.44 1.61
C ASN A 486 -32.25 -14.01 2.13
N PRO A 487 -32.16 -14.37 3.43
CA PRO A 487 -30.89 -14.83 4.03
C PRO A 487 -30.42 -16.19 3.48
N THR A 488 -31.31 -16.99 2.94
CA THR A 488 -31.00 -18.29 2.36
C THR A 488 -30.53 -18.21 0.91
N ARG A 489 -30.56 -17.00 0.31
CA ARG A 489 -30.16 -16.76 -1.07
C ARG A 489 -30.90 -17.63 -2.10
N GLY A 490 -32.21 -17.87 -1.84
CA GLY A 490 -33.09 -18.50 -2.83
C GLY A 490 -33.14 -17.67 -4.12
N LEU A 491 -33.41 -18.36 -5.24
CA LEU A 491 -33.39 -17.71 -6.56
C LEU A 491 -34.59 -16.77 -6.84
N ASN A 492 -35.61 -16.77 -5.96
CA ASN A 492 -36.73 -15.85 -6.04
C ASN A 492 -36.27 -14.45 -5.65
N ASP A 493 -36.60 -13.45 -6.45
CA ASP A 493 -36.33 -12.03 -6.18
C ASP A 493 -34.84 -11.61 -6.28
N VAL A 494 -33.99 -12.37 -7.01
CA VAL A 494 -32.61 -11.98 -7.27
C VAL A 494 -32.58 -10.90 -8.33
N SER A 495 -32.01 -9.74 -7.98
CA SER A 495 -31.71 -8.67 -8.94
C SER A 495 -30.34 -8.92 -9.57
N PHE A 496 -30.31 -9.07 -10.90
CA PHE A 496 -29.09 -9.29 -11.65
C PHE A 496 -28.67 -8.01 -12.40
N ARG A 497 -27.40 -7.67 -12.32
CA ARG A 497 -26.78 -6.60 -13.10
C ARG A 497 -25.57 -7.12 -13.83
N LYS A 498 -25.33 -6.58 -15.03
CA LYS A 498 -24.18 -6.90 -15.86
C LYS A 498 -23.73 -5.68 -16.62
N ASN A 499 -22.42 -5.45 -16.62
CA ASN A 499 -21.75 -4.42 -17.42
C ASN A 499 -20.53 -5.03 -18.11
N GLU A 500 -20.36 -4.75 -19.40
CA GLU A 500 -19.21 -5.22 -20.18
C GLU A 500 -18.50 -4.02 -20.80
N VAL A 501 -17.20 -3.94 -20.59
CA VAL A 501 -16.39 -2.85 -21.11
C VAL A 501 -15.13 -3.39 -21.74
N SER A 502 -14.70 -2.73 -22.82
CA SER A 502 -13.40 -2.97 -23.45
C SER A 502 -12.72 -1.66 -23.74
N VAL A 503 -11.42 -1.61 -23.50
CA VAL A 503 -10.64 -0.38 -23.63
C VAL A 503 -9.25 -0.64 -24.22
N LEU A 504 -8.78 0.29 -25.05
CA LEU A 504 -7.39 0.40 -25.46
C LEU A 504 -6.74 1.54 -24.68
N ILE A 505 -5.57 1.27 -24.10
CA ILE A 505 -4.79 2.18 -23.27
C ILE A 505 -3.42 2.35 -23.95
N PRO A 506 -3.30 3.28 -24.93
CA PRO A 506 -2.04 3.60 -25.54
C PRO A 506 -1.21 4.52 -24.68
N GLY A 507 0.09 4.49 -24.87
CA GLY A 507 1.00 5.46 -24.28
C GLY A 507 2.39 5.40 -24.90
N ILE A 508 3.16 6.44 -24.67
CA ILE A 508 4.53 6.55 -25.15
C ILE A 508 5.34 7.37 -24.17
N GLY A 509 6.55 6.92 -23.90
CA GLY A 509 7.54 7.65 -23.15
C GLY A 509 8.82 7.84 -23.95
N VAL A 510 9.49 8.95 -23.76
CA VAL A 510 10.78 9.28 -24.39
C VAL A 510 11.78 9.72 -23.33
N ASN A 511 13.04 9.40 -23.50
CA ASN A 511 14.14 9.91 -22.69
C ASN A 511 15.32 10.28 -23.59
N TYR A 512 15.88 11.46 -23.38
CA TYR A 512 17.05 11.94 -24.07
C TYR A 512 18.14 12.33 -23.07
N THR A 513 19.28 11.69 -23.15
CA THR A 513 20.46 11.96 -22.34
C THR A 513 21.32 13.03 -23.02
N LEU A 514 21.22 14.28 -22.56
CA LEU A 514 21.98 15.40 -23.15
C LEU A 514 23.49 15.24 -22.90
N ASN A 515 23.83 14.75 -21.71
CA ASN A 515 25.21 14.44 -21.30
C ASN A 515 25.18 13.58 -20.03
N ASN A 516 26.34 13.21 -19.50
CA ASN A 516 26.45 12.36 -18.29
C ASN A 516 25.84 12.97 -17.02
N LYS A 517 25.43 14.24 -17.05
CA LYS A 517 24.88 14.97 -15.88
C LYS A 517 23.41 15.31 -16.03
N LEU A 518 22.86 15.24 -17.23
CA LEU A 518 21.50 15.71 -17.50
C LEU A 518 20.81 14.80 -18.52
N SER A 519 19.63 14.31 -18.16
CA SER A 519 18.65 13.73 -19.07
C SER A 519 17.29 14.39 -18.95
N ILE A 520 16.54 14.44 -20.03
CA ILE A 520 15.17 14.95 -20.11
C ILE A 520 14.28 13.79 -20.55
N PHE A 521 13.13 13.63 -19.93
CA PHE A 521 12.16 12.63 -20.32
C PHE A 521 10.75 13.22 -20.35
N GLY A 522 9.88 12.57 -21.07
CA GLY A 522 8.47 12.93 -21.09
C GLY A 522 7.62 11.80 -21.63
N GLY A 523 6.33 11.87 -21.35
CA GLY A 523 5.41 10.84 -21.78
C GLY A 523 3.97 11.29 -21.79
N ILE A 524 3.17 10.56 -22.56
CA ILE A 524 1.74 10.68 -22.62
C ILE A 524 1.11 9.29 -22.60
N HIS A 525 0.04 9.10 -21.84
CA HIS A 525 -0.72 7.86 -21.85
C HIS A 525 -2.20 8.11 -21.52
N LYS A 526 -3.06 7.19 -21.96
CA LYS A 526 -4.45 7.14 -21.53
C LYS A 526 -4.50 6.53 -20.12
N GLY A 527 -5.12 7.23 -19.18
CA GLY A 527 -5.51 6.71 -17.88
C GLY A 527 -6.89 6.04 -17.95
N TYR A 528 -7.07 4.99 -17.16
CA TYR A 528 -8.31 4.22 -17.11
C TYR A 528 -8.51 3.62 -15.70
N SER A 529 -9.78 3.61 -15.25
CA SER A 529 -10.23 2.81 -14.10
C SER A 529 -11.58 2.17 -14.42
N PRO A 530 -11.80 0.88 -14.06
CA PRO A 530 -13.03 0.17 -14.37
C PRO A 530 -14.28 0.85 -13.79
N PRO A 531 -15.44 0.75 -14.47
CA PRO A 531 -16.72 1.16 -13.89
C PRO A 531 -17.23 0.09 -12.91
N GLY A 532 -18.37 0.36 -12.26
CA GLY A 532 -19.13 -0.64 -11.53
C GLY A 532 -20.00 -1.53 -12.43
N SER A 533 -20.81 -2.39 -11.80
CA SER A 533 -21.70 -3.35 -12.48
C SER A 533 -23.01 -2.75 -13.03
N SER A 534 -23.28 -1.48 -12.78
CA SER A 534 -24.50 -0.81 -13.29
C SER A 534 -24.47 -0.70 -14.81
N VAL A 535 -25.57 -1.06 -15.45
CA VAL A 535 -25.70 -1.07 -16.92
C VAL A 535 -25.41 0.31 -17.50
N GLY A 536 -24.48 0.36 -18.47
CA GLY A 536 -24.11 1.62 -19.16
C GLY A 536 -23.26 2.59 -18.33
N GLN A 537 -22.81 2.22 -17.14
CA GLN A 537 -21.89 3.03 -16.38
C GLN A 537 -20.56 3.15 -17.13
N LYS A 538 -20.11 4.39 -17.31
CA LYS A 538 -18.84 4.71 -17.99
C LYS A 538 -17.66 4.53 -17.06
N ALA A 539 -16.58 4.04 -17.61
CA ALA A 539 -15.28 3.98 -16.94
C ALA A 539 -14.72 5.37 -16.64
N GLU A 540 -13.83 5.46 -15.66
CA GLU A 540 -13.01 6.66 -15.49
C GLU A 540 -11.94 6.69 -16.57
N GLU A 541 -11.78 7.83 -17.22
CA GLU A 541 -10.81 8.03 -18.28
C GLU A 541 -10.10 9.38 -18.14
N SER A 542 -8.79 9.37 -18.40
CA SER A 542 -7.96 10.58 -18.43
C SER A 542 -6.91 10.54 -19.53
N VAL A 543 -6.39 11.72 -19.88
CA VAL A 543 -5.14 11.87 -20.64
C VAL A 543 -4.09 12.40 -19.68
N ASN A 544 -3.03 11.63 -19.51
CA ASN A 544 -1.96 11.92 -18.56
C ASN A 544 -0.69 12.30 -19.30
N LEU A 545 -0.14 13.47 -18.95
CA LEU A 545 1.07 14.06 -19.50
C LEU A 545 2.13 14.17 -18.41
N GLU A 546 3.38 13.93 -18.75
CA GLU A 546 4.51 14.21 -17.88
C GLU A 546 5.72 14.74 -18.68
N LEU A 547 6.46 15.65 -18.04
CA LEU A 547 7.75 16.15 -18.52
C LEU A 547 8.70 16.25 -17.33
N GLY A 548 9.86 15.65 -17.42
CA GLY A 548 10.82 15.64 -16.33
C GLY A 548 12.26 15.82 -16.79
N ALA A 549 13.11 16.22 -15.83
CA ALA A 549 14.56 16.31 -16.00
C ALA A 549 15.25 15.61 -14.82
N ARG A 550 16.31 14.89 -15.11
CA ARG A 550 17.17 14.21 -14.14
C ARG A 550 18.58 14.78 -14.22
N PHE A 551 19.07 15.22 -13.09
CA PHE A 551 20.41 15.79 -12.94
C PHE A 551 21.25 14.87 -12.05
N SER A 552 22.52 14.68 -12.45
CA SER A 552 23.51 13.98 -11.62
C SER A 552 24.82 14.73 -11.70
N ILE A 553 25.16 15.48 -10.65
CA ILE A 553 26.35 16.30 -10.58
C ILE A 553 27.11 15.93 -9.32
N ASN A 554 28.28 15.33 -9.45
CA ASN A 554 29.08 14.78 -8.36
C ASN A 554 28.22 13.80 -7.52
N LYS A 555 27.97 14.16 -6.27
CA LYS A 555 27.18 13.35 -5.31
C LYS A 555 25.69 13.78 -5.23
N LEU A 556 25.32 14.86 -5.91
CA LEU A 556 23.94 15.35 -5.95
C LEU A 556 23.20 14.74 -7.14
N ASN A 557 22.08 14.08 -6.84
CA ASN A 557 21.10 13.67 -7.83
C ASN A 557 19.80 14.44 -7.59
N ALA A 558 19.21 14.94 -8.66
CA ALA A 558 17.95 15.64 -8.62
C ALA A 558 17.03 15.14 -9.74
N GLU A 559 15.76 15.03 -9.44
CA GLU A 559 14.70 14.79 -10.42
C GLU A 559 13.60 15.82 -10.22
N ILE A 560 13.17 16.48 -11.29
CA ILE A 560 12.03 17.39 -11.29
C ILE A 560 11.05 16.94 -12.36
N ILE A 561 9.77 16.86 -12.03
CA ILE A 561 8.72 16.38 -12.94
C ILE A 561 7.51 17.31 -12.85
N ALA A 562 7.08 17.86 -13.99
CA ALA A 562 5.77 18.47 -14.14
C ALA A 562 4.80 17.44 -14.72
N TYR A 563 3.58 17.38 -14.21
CA TYR A 563 2.55 16.46 -14.71
C TYR A 563 1.18 17.11 -14.80
N GLN A 564 0.35 16.55 -15.66
CA GLN A 564 -1.05 16.91 -15.82
C GLN A 564 -1.89 15.68 -16.14
N ASN A 565 -2.98 15.48 -15.39
CA ASN A 565 -3.98 14.45 -15.62
C ASN A 565 -5.32 15.15 -15.90
N ASP A 566 -5.80 15.03 -17.12
CA ASP A 566 -7.07 15.63 -17.58
C ASP A 566 -8.13 14.53 -17.65
N TYR A 567 -9.05 14.55 -16.68
CA TYR A 567 -10.13 13.57 -16.56
C TYR A 567 -11.33 14.00 -17.40
N SER A 568 -11.66 13.20 -18.40
CA SER A 568 -12.91 13.36 -19.16
C SER A 568 -14.12 12.83 -18.41
N ASN A 569 -13.89 11.87 -17.52
CA ASN A 569 -14.89 11.27 -16.62
C ASN A 569 -14.20 10.76 -15.36
N LEU A 570 -14.46 11.40 -14.23
CA LEU A 570 -14.02 10.95 -12.89
C LEU A 570 -15.12 10.09 -12.27
N LEU A 571 -14.75 9.02 -11.59
CA LEU A 571 -15.65 8.18 -10.80
C LEU A 571 -15.55 8.52 -9.31
N GLY A 572 -16.66 8.98 -8.74
CA GLY A 572 -16.86 9.07 -7.30
C GLY A 572 -17.36 7.74 -6.73
N ASN A 573 -17.07 7.47 -5.46
CA ASN A 573 -17.49 6.26 -4.76
C ASN A 573 -18.35 6.61 -3.53
N ASP A 574 -19.31 5.74 -3.21
CA ASP A 574 -20.06 5.76 -1.95
C ASP A 574 -19.46 4.74 -0.98
N LEU A 575 -18.29 5.05 -0.43
CA LEU A 575 -17.66 4.17 0.54
C LEU A 575 -18.06 4.56 1.97
N ALA A 576 -18.49 3.57 2.76
CA ALA A 576 -18.71 3.78 4.20
C ALA A 576 -17.44 4.24 4.93
N ALA A 577 -16.27 3.95 4.36
CA ALA A 577 -14.97 4.41 4.86
C ALA A 577 -14.76 5.92 4.76
N THR A 578 -15.54 6.61 3.95
CA THR A 578 -15.51 8.09 3.77
C THR A 578 -16.78 8.76 4.26
N GLY A 579 -17.57 8.06 5.08
CA GLY A 579 -18.84 8.58 5.61
C GLY A 579 -20.07 8.27 4.75
N GLY A 580 -19.89 7.66 3.57
CA GLY A 580 -20.99 7.22 2.72
C GLY A 580 -21.75 6.00 3.25
N PHE A 581 -22.86 5.67 2.61
CA PHE A 581 -23.71 4.54 3.00
C PHE A 581 -23.16 3.19 2.55
N GLY A 582 -22.25 3.16 1.56
CA GLY A 582 -21.70 1.94 0.98
C GLY A 582 -22.75 1.12 0.21
N GLU A 583 -23.84 1.73 -0.18
CA GLU A 583 -24.99 1.10 -0.87
C GLU A 583 -25.03 1.43 -2.35
N LEU A 584 -24.53 2.60 -2.74
CA LEU A 584 -24.54 3.07 -4.11
C LEU A 584 -23.33 2.50 -4.90
N ASP A 585 -23.56 2.30 -6.19
CA ASP A 585 -22.47 2.02 -7.13
C ASP A 585 -21.65 3.30 -7.35
N PRO A 586 -20.41 3.21 -7.85
CA PRO A 586 -19.67 4.38 -8.28
C PRO A 586 -20.50 5.26 -9.22
N PHE A 587 -20.36 6.55 -9.13
CA PHE A 587 -21.10 7.51 -9.97
C PHE A 587 -20.15 8.38 -10.78
N ASN A 588 -20.64 8.92 -11.89
CA ASN A 588 -19.86 9.80 -12.75
C ASN A 588 -19.83 11.22 -12.16
N ALA A 589 -18.68 11.64 -11.66
CA ALA A 589 -18.44 12.96 -11.05
C ALA A 589 -17.97 14.03 -12.07
N GLY A 590 -18.11 13.75 -13.37
CA GLY A 590 -17.81 14.70 -14.43
C GLY A 590 -16.32 14.85 -14.73
N LYS A 591 -15.92 16.07 -15.13
CA LYS A 591 -14.54 16.39 -15.53
C LYS A 591 -13.74 16.91 -14.35
N ALA A 592 -12.46 16.55 -14.30
CA ALA A 592 -11.51 17.08 -13.33
C ALA A 592 -10.14 17.30 -13.96
N LEU A 593 -9.37 18.21 -13.39
CA LEU A 593 -8.00 18.48 -13.80
C LEU A 593 -7.08 18.40 -12.59
N VAL A 594 -6.04 17.58 -12.72
CA VAL A 594 -4.96 17.52 -11.73
C VAL A 594 -3.66 17.88 -12.42
N ASN A 595 -2.96 18.86 -11.87
CA ASN A 595 -1.61 19.21 -12.31
C ASN A 595 -0.68 19.41 -11.11
N GLY A 596 0.60 19.22 -11.30
CA GLY A 596 1.54 19.35 -10.23
C GLY A 596 3.00 19.30 -10.62
N LEU A 597 3.82 19.47 -9.59
CA LEU A 597 5.28 19.45 -9.66
C LEU A 597 5.81 18.47 -8.60
N GLU A 598 6.69 17.59 -9.01
CA GLU A 598 7.43 16.68 -8.14
C GLU A 598 8.91 17.05 -8.16
N LEU A 599 9.55 17.16 -7.01
CA LEU A 599 10.99 17.37 -6.85
C LEU A 599 11.54 16.27 -5.93
N LEU A 600 12.63 15.66 -6.36
CA LEU A 600 13.40 14.73 -5.55
C LEU A 600 14.87 15.13 -5.61
N LEU A 601 15.49 15.31 -4.45
CA LEU A 601 16.93 15.55 -4.30
C LEU A 601 17.51 14.44 -3.44
N THR A 602 18.65 13.88 -3.83
CA THR A 602 19.43 12.93 -3.02
C THR A 602 20.91 13.26 -3.12
N SER A 603 21.61 13.21 -2.00
CA SER A 603 23.04 13.52 -1.96
C SER A 603 23.74 12.74 -0.87
N GLU A 604 25.00 12.40 -1.09
CA GLU A 604 25.97 12.07 -0.03
C GLU A 604 26.79 13.34 0.26
N ILE A 605 26.33 14.15 1.23
CA ILE A 605 26.97 15.45 1.57
C ILE A 605 28.44 15.24 1.91
N ILE A 606 28.69 14.25 2.76
CA ILE A 606 30.03 13.77 3.11
C ILE A 606 30.05 12.26 2.85
N GLU A 607 31.08 11.79 2.21
CA GLU A 607 31.37 10.37 2.02
C GLU A 607 32.85 10.13 2.15
N SER A 608 33.21 9.37 3.16
CA SER A 608 34.56 8.93 3.42
C SER A 608 34.54 7.48 3.92
N ASN A 609 35.69 6.85 4.02
CA ASN A 609 35.77 5.48 4.55
C ASN A 609 35.28 5.36 6.00
N LYS A 610 35.12 6.46 6.72
CA LYS A 610 34.74 6.49 8.15
C LYS A 610 33.35 7.06 8.40
N ILE A 611 32.91 8.03 7.59
CA ILE A 611 31.70 8.82 7.80
C ILE A 611 30.98 9.00 6.47
N SER A 612 29.67 8.80 6.45
CA SER A 612 28.76 9.18 5.38
C SER A 612 27.62 10.01 5.95
N ILE A 613 27.22 11.05 5.22
CA ILE A 613 26.07 11.91 5.56
C ILE A 613 25.12 11.90 4.36
N PRO A 614 24.25 10.87 4.26
CA PRO A 614 23.21 10.83 3.25
C PRO A 614 22.12 11.86 3.53
N PHE A 615 21.66 12.51 2.46
CA PHE A 615 20.57 13.46 2.48
C PHE A 615 19.56 13.13 1.39
N SER A 616 18.29 13.24 1.71
CA SER A 616 17.21 13.19 0.70
C SER A 616 16.14 14.24 1.04
N PHE A 617 15.56 14.80 -0.01
CA PHE A 617 14.48 15.75 0.07
C PHE A 617 13.49 15.47 -1.05
N SER A 618 12.22 15.39 -0.73
CA SER A 618 11.16 15.32 -1.73
C SER A 618 10.13 16.42 -1.46
N TYR A 619 9.59 16.97 -2.55
CA TYR A 619 8.52 17.96 -2.51
C TYR A 619 7.51 17.65 -3.59
N THR A 620 6.23 17.79 -3.25
CA THR A 620 5.11 17.64 -4.17
C THR A 620 4.20 18.83 -4.07
N LEU A 621 3.92 19.44 -5.23
CA LEU A 621 2.85 20.42 -5.41
C LEU A 621 1.74 19.75 -6.21
N THR A 622 0.52 19.68 -5.68
CA THR A 622 -0.64 19.11 -6.37
C THR A 622 -1.80 20.09 -6.36
N ASN A 623 -2.34 20.40 -7.55
CA ASN A 623 -3.56 21.18 -7.71
C ASN A 623 -4.60 20.31 -8.41
N ALA A 624 -5.61 19.85 -7.65
CA ALA A 624 -6.66 18.93 -8.09
C ALA A 624 -8.02 19.60 -7.96
N LYS A 625 -8.74 19.79 -9.10
CA LYS A 625 -9.99 20.55 -9.15
C LYS A 625 -11.01 19.89 -10.06
N PHE A 626 -12.29 20.02 -9.68
CA PHE A 626 -13.41 19.74 -10.58
C PHE A 626 -13.55 20.82 -11.66
N LEU A 627 -13.96 20.39 -12.86
CA LEU A 627 -14.22 21.29 -14.01
C LEU A 627 -15.70 21.32 -14.41
N THR A 628 -16.56 20.60 -13.69
CA THR A 628 -18.01 20.54 -13.92
C THR A 628 -18.74 20.60 -12.61
N ASP A 629 -19.93 21.21 -12.64
CA ASP A 629 -20.86 21.20 -11.52
C ASP A 629 -21.58 19.86 -11.46
N PHE A 630 -21.78 19.32 -10.26
CA PHE A 630 -22.63 18.15 -10.01
C PHE A 630 -23.08 18.11 -8.55
N GLY A 631 -24.25 17.49 -8.30
CA GLY A 631 -24.75 17.23 -6.96
C GLY A 631 -24.59 15.75 -6.58
N SER A 632 -24.32 15.50 -5.31
CA SER A 632 -24.27 14.17 -4.72
C SER A 632 -24.99 14.17 -3.37
N THR A 633 -25.69 13.10 -3.08
CA THR A 633 -26.33 12.90 -1.76
C THR A 633 -25.35 12.51 -0.67
N GLN A 634 -24.04 12.41 -0.99
CA GLN A 634 -23.00 12.00 -0.08
C GLN A 634 -22.30 13.23 0.51
N ASP A 635 -22.12 13.22 1.83
CA ASP A 635 -21.58 14.37 2.58
C ASP A 635 -20.18 14.79 2.11
N ILE A 636 -19.32 13.86 1.68
CA ILE A 636 -17.97 14.18 1.18
C ILE A 636 -17.98 14.96 -0.15
N TRP A 637 -19.02 14.75 -0.96
CA TRP A 637 -19.16 15.40 -2.26
C TRP A 637 -20.11 16.60 -2.19
N GLY A 638 -21.34 16.41 -1.71
CA GLY A 638 -22.36 17.45 -1.61
C GLY A 638 -22.67 18.10 -2.97
N GLU A 639 -22.88 19.41 -2.96
CA GLU A 639 -23.04 20.27 -4.15
C GLU A 639 -21.64 20.73 -4.58
N VAL A 640 -21.14 20.19 -5.69
CA VAL A 640 -19.82 20.52 -6.24
C VAL A 640 -19.94 21.54 -7.35
N SER A 641 -19.16 22.61 -7.28
CA SER A 641 -19.04 23.66 -8.29
C SER A 641 -17.72 23.56 -9.05
N ASN A 642 -17.73 24.04 -10.30
CA ASN A 642 -16.50 24.16 -11.09
C ASN A 642 -15.46 25.01 -10.36
N GLY A 643 -14.27 24.45 -10.14
CA GLY A 643 -13.18 25.07 -9.40
C GLY A 643 -12.99 24.50 -7.99
N ASP A 644 -13.98 23.77 -7.45
CA ASP A 644 -13.87 23.10 -6.17
C ASP A 644 -12.75 22.05 -6.17
N ARG A 645 -12.20 21.76 -5.00
CA ARG A 645 -11.06 20.86 -4.84
C ARG A 645 -11.51 19.41 -4.68
N ILE A 646 -10.71 18.48 -5.20
CA ILE A 646 -10.88 17.08 -4.88
C ILE A 646 -10.46 16.88 -3.41
N PRO A 647 -11.35 16.30 -2.55
CA PRO A 647 -11.07 16.13 -1.12
C PRO A 647 -9.86 15.25 -0.83
N TYR A 648 -9.26 15.43 0.37
CA TYR A 648 -8.13 14.65 0.88
C TYR A 648 -6.85 14.73 0.03
N ILE A 649 -6.67 15.82 -0.73
CA ILE A 649 -5.46 16.06 -1.51
C ILE A 649 -4.79 17.36 -1.02
N PRO A 650 -3.73 17.28 -0.22
CA PRO A 650 -2.97 18.45 0.19
C PRO A 650 -2.25 19.08 -1.00
N GLN A 651 -2.22 20.41 -1.05
CA GLN A 651 -1.55 21.13 -2.12
C GLN A 651 -0.03 21.01 -2.02
N HIS A 652 0.52 21.00 -0.81
CA HIS A 652 1.96 20.95 -0.55
C HIS A 652 2.28 19.78 0.37
N GLN A 653 3.22 18.96 -0.05
CA GLN A 653 3.80 17.89 0.77
C GLN A 653 5.31 17.94 0.67
N LEU A 654 6.01 17.69 1.78
CA LEU A 654 7.46 17.71 1.85
C LEU A 654 7.95 16.62 2.77
N ASN A 655 8.99 15.91 2.35
CA ASN A 655 9.73 15.01 3.20
C ASN A 655 11.23 15.31 3.11
N SER A 656 11.93 15.33 4.23
CA SER A 656 13.37 15.54 4.29
C SER A 656 13.99 14.54 5.24
N ASN A 657 15.03 13.86 4.80
CA ASN A 657 15.79 12.93 5.62
C ASN A 657 17.26 13.28 5.58
N ILE A 658 17.90 13.34 6.74
CA ILE A 658 19.34 13.47 6.89
C ILE A 658 19.85 12.34 7.78
N GLY A 659 20.92 11.68 7.33
CA GLY A 659 21.58 10.61 8.07
C GLY A 659 22.99 10.98 8.49
N PHE A 660 23.48 10.35 9.54
CA PHE A 660 24.87 10.30 9.93
C PHE A 660 25.27 8.85 10.15
N LYS A 661 26.16 8.33 9.31
CA LYS A 661 26.53 6.91 9.30
C LYS A 661 28.04 6.76 9.47
N THR A 662 28.41 5.83 10.35
CA THR A 662 29.77 5.37 10.54
C THR A 662 29.81 3.84 10.40
N ASN A 663 30.97 3.23 10.56
CA ASN A 663 31.11 1.77 10.56
C ASN A 663 30.34 1.10 11.71
N LYS A 664 30.10 1.81 12.83
CA LYS A 664 29.48 1.27 14.05
C LYS A 664 28.08 1.75 14.31
N PHE A 665 27.74 2.99 13.96
CA PHE A 665 26.42 3.53 14.24
C PHE A 665 25.86 4.35 13.06
N GLU A 666 24.56 4.43 13.02
CA GLU A 666 23.79 5.20 12.07
C GLU A 666 22.66 5.93 12.79
N ILE A 667 22.50 7.23 12.53
CA ILE A 667 21.40 8.06 13.01
C ILE A 667 20.71 8.64 11.79
N ASN A 668 19.38 8.63 11.76
CA ASN A 668 18.60 9.30 10.72
C ASN A 668 17.54 10.18 11.38
N LEU A 669 17.38 11.39 10.89
CA LEU A 669 16.30 12.31 11.23
C LEU A 669 15.44 12.51 9.99
N ASN A 670 14.14 12.27 10.12
CA ASN A 670 13.13 12.46 9.07
C ASN A 670 12.15 13.54 9.50
N GLY A 671 11.89 14.52 8.63
CA GLY A 671 10.84 15.50 8.78
C GLY A 671 9.81 15.34 7.67
N ASN A 672 8.53 15.28 8.03
CA ASN A 672 7.41 15.11 7.10
C ASN A 672 6.40 16.24 7.30
N TYR A 673 6.23 17.09 6.30
CA TYR A 673 5.23 18.16 6.26
C TYR A 673 4.09 17.78 5.35
N ASN A 674 2.87 17.89 5.86
CA ASN A 674 1.65 17.77 5.09
C ASN A 674 0.87 19.09 5.16
N GLY A 675 0.62 19.72 4.01
CA GLY A 675 -0.13 20.96 3.94
C GLY A 675 -1.61 20.74 4.29
N LYS A 676 -2.33 21.80 4.62
CA LYS A 676 -3.77 21.71 4.88
C LYS A 676 -4.52 21.19 3.65
N PHE A 677 -5.59 20.47 3.88
CA PHE A 677 -6.44 19.93 2.83
C PHE A 677 -7.92 19.91 3.23
N SER A 678 -8.78 20.02 2.24
CA SER A 678 -10.23 19.91 2.43
C SER A 678 -10.65 18.45 2.59
N THR A 679 -11.63 18.20 3.46
CA THR A 679 -12.26 16.87 3.63
C THR A 679 -13.56 16.72 2.85
N ILE A 680 -14.12 17.84 2.37
CA ILE A 680 -15.30 17.91 1.51
C ILE A 680 -15.02 18.81 0.30
N ALA A 681 -15.75 18.63 -0.79
CA ALA A 681 -15.43 19.26 -2.07
C ALA A 681 -15.53 20.77 -2.06
N ASP A 682 -16.51 21.38 -1.37
CA ASP A 682 -16.72 22.82 -1.28
C ASP A 682 -15.64 23.56 -0.46
N GLY A 683 -14.76 22.82 0.21
CA GLY A 683 -13.66 23.38 0.99
C GLY A 683 -14.06 23.98 2.34
N SER A 684 -15.30 23.84 2.79
CA SER A 684 -15.77 24.43 4.06
C SER A 684 -15.18 23.76 5.29
N ILE A 685 -14.72 22.51 5.17
CA ILE A 685 -14.13 21.73 6.27
C ILE A 685 -12.72 21.28 5.87
N GLU A 686 -11.73 21.68 6.64
CA GLU A 686 -10.31 21.37 6.38
C GLU A 686 -9.67 20.61 7.55
N ILE A 687 -8.63 19.85 7.24
CA ILE A 687 -7.62 19.37 8.17
C ILE A 687 -6.46 20.36 8.14
N PRO A 688 -5.98 20.86 9.30
CA PRO A 688 -4.81 21.76 9.38
C PRO A 688 -3.54 21.10 8.87
N SER A 689 -2.56 21.93 8.48
CA SER A 689 -1.21 21.42 8.16
C SER A 689 -0.49 20.97 9.42
N TYR A 690 0.38 19.96 9.27
CA TYR A 690 1.23 19.47 10.35
C TYR A 690 2.66 19.18 9.87
N PHE A 691 3.62 19.18 10.81
CA PHE A 691 5.02 18.86 10.56
C PHE A 691 5.55 17.92 11.63
N ILE A 692 5.83 16.68 11.25
CA ILE A 692 6.22 15.59 12.15
C ILE A 692 7.67 15.21 11.94
N PHE A 693 8.40 15.01 13.04
CA PHE A 693 9.77 14.53 13.03
C PHE A 693 9.87 13.14 13.64
N ASP A 694 10.61 12.26 12.95
CA ASP A 694 10.98 10.94 13.44
C ASP A 694 12.51 10.81 13.48
N ILE A 695 13.03 10.08 14.46
CA ILE A 695 14.47 9.80 14.57
C ILE A 695 14.70 8.30 14.70
N SER A 696 15.74 7.78 14.06
CA SER A 696 16.19 6.40 14.24
C SER A 696 17.66 6.33 14.59
N PHE A 697 18.03 5.29 15.34
CA PHE A 697 19.40 4.98 15.74
C PHE A 697 19.67 3.50 15.58
N LYS A 698 20.85 3.16 15.03
CA LYS A 698 21.37 1.80 14.93
C LYS A 698 22.79 1.76 15.46
N TYR A 699 23.12 0.70 16.22
CA TYR A 699 24.46 0.45 16.74
C TYR A 699 24.85 -1.01 16.51
N LYS A 700 25.92 -1.23 15.73
CA LYS A 700 26.52 -2.55 15.51
C LYS A 700 27.31 -2.95 16.76
N VAL A 701 26.72 -3.81 17.57
CA VAL A 701 27.31 -4.33 18.82
C VAL A 701 28.48 -5.24 18.51
N LYS A 702 28.27 -6.18 17.58
CA LYS A 702 29.28 -7.07 17.01
C LYS A 702 28.81 -7.55 15.64
N PRO A 703 29.66 -8.24 14.84
CA PRO A 703 29.21 -8.83 13.58
C PRO A 703 27.92 -9.64 13.77
N GLY A 704 26.94 -9.39 12.91
CA GLY A 704 25.62 -10.02 12.93
C GLY A 704 24.63 -9.44 13.97
N ILE A 705 25.05 -8.68 15.00
CA ILE A 705 24.15 -8.12 16.02
C ILE A 705 24.13 -6.60 15.97
N THR A 706 22.94 -6.04 15.74
CA THR A 706 22.68 -4.60 15.72
C THR A 706 21.59 -4.27 16.73
N PHE A 707 21.86 -3.31 17.61
CA PHE A 707 20.84 -2.64 18.42
C PHE A 707 20.16 -1.59 17.56
N THR A 708 18.83 -1.49 17.64
CA THR A 708 18.01 -0.52 16.89
C THR A 708 17.09 0.23 17.83
N SER A 709 16.92 1.53 17.61
CA SER A 709 15.85 2.28 18.26
C SER A 709 15.27 3.33 17.33
N LYS A 710 14.02 3.72 17.57
CA LYS A 710 13.35 4.80 16.86
C LYS A 710 12.41 5.56 17.78
N ALA A 711 12.26 6.87 17.55
CA ALA A 711 11.16 7.64 18.08
C ALA A 711 10.35 8.22 16.93
N ILE A 712 9.04 8.06 17.04
CA ILE A 712 8.04 8.56 16.10
C ILE A 712 7.38 9.78 16.73
N ASN A 713 7.11 10.81 15.93
CA ASN A 713 6.56 12.08 16.40
C ASN A 713 7.40 12.63 17.58
N LEU A 714 8.67 12.92 17.30
CA LEU A 714 9.71 13.24 18.29
C LEU A 714 9.34 14.40 19.22
N PHE A 715 8.54 15.35 18.75
CA PHE A 715 8.13 16.55 19.50
C PHE A 715 6.72 16.46 20.09
N ASP A 716 6.09 15.28 20.00
CA ASP A 716 4.74 15.01 20.52
C ASP A 716 3.69 16.01 20.00
N GLU A 717 3.76 16.29 18.71
CA GLU A 717 2.79 17.18 18.04
C GLU A 717 1.40 16.56 18.06
N ASN A 718 0.42 17.32 18.55
CA ASN A 718 -1.00 16.94 18.48
C ASN A 718 -1.57 17.40 17.13
N TYR A 719 -1.91 16.48 16.26
CA TYR A 719 -2.40 16.76 14.91
C TYR A 719 -3.55 15.87 14.50
N SER A 720 -4.43 16.40 13.68
CA SER A 720 -5.51 15.64 13.04
C SER A 720 -5.06 15.16 11.67
N VAL A 721 -5.46 13.94 11.29
CA VAL A 721 -5.08 13.31 10.00
C VAL A 721 -6.27 13.06 9.08
N SER A 722 -7.49 12.96 9.63
CA SER A 722 -8.71 12.66 8.88
C SER A 722 -9.95 13.04 9.66
N ARG A 723 -11.07 13.18 8.94
CA ARG A 723 -12.44 13.23 9.47
C ARG A 723 -13.29 12.03 9.03
N ALA A 724 -12.73 11.21 8.19
CA ALA A 724 -13.40 10.01 7.70
C ALA A 724 -13.10 8.80 8.60
N PRO A 725 -14.07 7.90 8.78
CA PRO A 725 -15.48 7.94 8.31
C PRO A 725 -16.40 8.88 9.07
N ALA A 726 -16.16 9.14 10.38
CA ALA A 726 -17.04 9.94 11.21
C ALA A 726 -16.26 10.65 12.33
N GLY A 727 -15.96 11.94 12.15
CA GLY A 727 -15.29 12.78 13.14
C GLY A 727 -13.76 12.79 13.05
N LEU A 728 -13.14 13.68 13.83
CA LEU A 728 -11.71 13.91 13.86
C LEU A 728 -10.93 12.70 14.36
N ARG A 729 -9.80 12.43 13.70
CA ARG A 729 -8.88 11.36 14.05
C ARG A 729 -7.49 11.91 14.28
N PRO A 730 -6.83 11.53 15.39
CA PRO A 730 -5.46 11.95 15.68
C PRO A 730 -4.45 11.15 14.85
N GLY A 731 -3.32 11.78 14.57
CA GLY A 731 -2.11 11.08 14.18
C GLY A 731 -1.46 10.36 15.37
N HIS A 732 -0.37 9.63 15.09
CA HIS A 732 0.35 8.89 16.12
C HIS A 732 1.02 9.86 17.12
N PRO A 733 0.80 9.73 18.45
CA PRO A 733 1.51 10.51 19.48
C PRO A 733 3.01 10.19 19.51
N PHE A 734 3.75 10.81 20.41
CA PHE A 734 5.13 10.39 20.65
C PHE A 734 5.18 8.90 20.98
N GLY A 735 6.04 8.17 20.27
CA GLY A 735 6.29 6.75 20.53
C GLY A 735 7.77 6.42 20.42
N PHE A 736 8.30 5.69 21.42
CA PHE A 736 9.69 5.22 21.43
C PHE A 736 9.72 3.69 21.40
N TYR A 737 10.59 3.14 20.54
CA TYR A 737 10.74 1.70 20.30
C TYR A 737 12.22 1.34 20.26
N GLY A 738 12.59 0.25 20.91
CA GLY A 738 13.94 -0.29 20.93
C GLY A 738 13.94 -1.79 20.62
N GLY A 739 15.02 -2.29 20.02
CA GLY A 739 15.10 -3.69 19.66
C GLY A 739 16.46 -4.13 19.17
N PHE A 740 16.50 -5.35 18.66
CA PHE A 740 17.71 -5.97 18.13
C PHE A 740 17.44 -6.64 16.78
N GLU A 741 18.47 -6.58 15.95
CA GLU A 741 18.56 -7.35 14.71
C GLU A 741 19.74 -8.29 14.82
N TYR A 742 19.50 -9.59 14.52
CA TYR A 742 20.53 -10.60 14.42
C TYR A 742 20.49 -11.24 13.04
N VAL A 743 21.64 -11.24 12.35
CA VAL A 743 21.81 -11.82 11.01
C VAL A 743 22.93 -12.83 11.07
N PHE A 744 22.74 -14.03 10.52
CA PHE A 744 23.72 -15.13 10.50
C PHE A 744 23.73 -15.85 9.16
#